data_a9abfb72302da6a06e41ddda15a8c316
#
_entry.id   a9abfb72302da6a06e41ddda15a8c316
#
_cell.length_a   1.000
_cell.length_b   1.000
_cell.length_c   1.000
_cell.angle_alpha   90.00
_cell.angle_beta   90.00
_cell.angle_gamma   90.00
#
_symmetry.space_group_name_H-M   'P 1'
#
loop_
_entity.id
_entity.type
_entity.pdbx_description
1 polymer ?
#
loop_
_entity_poly.entity_id
_entity_poly.type
_entity_poly.pdbx_seq_one_letter_code
_entity_poly.pdbx_strand_id
1 'polypeptide(L)'
;MRANSCIIAAFCAIILMAAACSAAAEKAAQDDPLLFKQDAWPLLQVHCVRCHGAKKQKMGVDFSTMTGLLSILGHRDVWRRAREALESGDMPPDPEETSFTDADRKRLMDWVRDRVETIDRRSPIYLDPGPPVLRQLTRVEYNNTIVDLLRLDRFDAASAGGIVDPSNFVSEHFANLAAAQSLDQTLVEKYLAAGDAALDVLFNRNAKARSALLSAHPDNQTSPHDAARVVLTRFLRRAHRQQVDGDELDELLGIFDDATRAGDGFEPAIRKAMRPVLVSAAFLYRIEEDRPDAGSDAYKVNDDELAVRLSYFLWSSMPDDELFALADAGRLSQPDVLDAQIKRILADPRARALTDNFAASWLRLAMMNRALPSQDVFPALTRSLKDAMRQEPALFFDNLRAEDRSILDLLDADYTFANEELARFYGIPGVSGPKMQKVALSPQFHRGGLLGMGCILAMTSHTDRTKPTARGKWILDVLLGTPPPPPPANAGNFAAPNNHAAPPKNFREKLALHASDASCAACHKRIDPLGFALENYDGAGAWRDSDAGKPVDNVGRLPRGKEFQGVEGLKQVLHERQEQFIRNVVTQMMTYALGRQLQYTDDLAVADIVDALKRDDYRFSTLIRGVVMSRPFLYRRNG
;
A
#
# COMPACT_ATOMS: atom_id res chain seq x y z
N MET A 1 -9.45 56.38 23.98
CA MET A 1 -9.03 56.50 22.58
C MET A 1 -7.62 55.95 22.28
N ARG A 2 -6.79 55.51 23.26
CA ARG A 2 -5.43 54.98 22.97
C ARG A 2 -5.35 53.45 22.81
N ALA A 3 -6.37 52.71 23.21
CA ALA A 3 -6.35 51.23 23.13
C ALA A 3 -6.71 50.69 21.72
N ASN A 4 -7.55 51.41 20.95
CA ASN A 4 -7.96 50.96 19.62
C ASN A 4 -6.86 51.15 18.55
N SER A 5 -5.92 52.08 18.76
CA SER A 5 -4.82 52.31 17.78
C SER A 5 -3.75 51.20 17.80
N CYS A 6 -3.53 50.53 18.96
CA CYS A 6 -2.57 49.41 19.04
C CYS A 6 -3.12 48.14 18.37
N ILE A 7 -4.43 47.88 18.46
CA ILE A 7 -5.05 46.68 17.87
C ILE A 7 -5.06 46.82 16.33
N ILE A 8 -5.35 47.98 15.80
CA ILE A 8 -5.32 48.23 14.35
C ILE A 8 -3.89 48.13 13.80
N ALA A 9 -2.90 48.65 14.53
CA ALA A 9 -1.49 48.54 14.12
C ALA A 9 -0.98 47.08 14.13
N ALA A 10 -1.42 46.27 15.09
CA ALA A 10 -1.08 44.82 15.16
C ALA A 10 -1.77 44.06 14.01
N PHE A 11 -3.02 44.35 13.70
CA PHE A 11 -3.75 43.76 12.57
C PHE A 11 -3.14 44.12 11.21
N CYS A 12 -2.76 45.36 11.01
CA CYS A 12 -2.04 45.78 9.80
C CYS A 12 -0.66 45.15 9.67
N ALA A 13 0.07 44.94 10.77
CA ALA A 13 1.36 44.25 10.76
C ALA A 13 1.23 42.76 10.40
N ILE A 14 0.18 42.07 10.88
CA ILE A 14 -0.10 40.66 10.55
C ILE A 14 -0.51 40.53 9.07
N ILE A 15 -1.32 41.41 8.55
CA ILE A 15 -1.72 41.42 7.12
C ILE A 15 -0.51 41.71 6.23
N LEU A 16 0.36 42.65 6.61
CA LEU A 16 1.59 42.95 5.89
C LEU A 16 2.60 41.79 5.94
N MET A 17 2.71 41.08 7.07
CA MET A 17 3.52 39.85 7.16
C MET A 17 2.95 38.70 6.33
N ALA A 18 1.64 38.50 6.33
CA ALA A 18 0.99 37.50 5.49
C ALA A 18 1.15 37.79 3.99
N ALA A 19 0.99 39.07 3.59
CA ALA A 19 1.23 39.50 2.21
C ALA A 19 2.70 39.40 1.80
N ALA A 20 3.64 39.68 2.70
CA ALA A 20 5.08 39.51 2.47
C ALA A 20 5.49 38.03 2.38
N CYS A 21 4.90 37.14 3.20
CA CYS A 21 5.07 35.68 3.09
C CYS A 21 4.48 35.14 1.78
N SER A 22 3.29 35.60 1.37
CA SER A 22 2.68 35.22 0.09
C SER A 22 3.54 35.69 -1.10
N ALA A 23 4.01 36.94 -1.09
CA ALA A 23 4.87 37.47 -2.14
C ALA A 23 6.27 36.80 -2.16
N ALA A 24 6.82 36.39 -1.00
CA ALA A 24 8.07 35.65 -0.93
C ALA A 24 7.89 34.21 -1.44
N ALA A 25 6.76 33.55 -1.13
CA ALA A 25 6.42 32.23 -1.66
C ALA A 25 6.17 32.26 -3.18
N GLU A 26 5.50 33.29 -3.68
CA GLU A 26 5.28 33.51 -5.11
C GLU A 26 6.59 33.83 -5.85
N LYS A 27 7.48 34.60 -5.24
CA LYS A 27 8.81 34.89 -5.79
C LYS A 27 9.72 33.65 -5.78
N ALA A 28 9.72 32.84 -4.71
CA ALA A 28 10.43 31.57 -4.66
C ALA A 28 9.89 30.55 -5.70
N ALA A 29 8.57 30.54 -5.93
CA ALA A 29 7.95 29.74 -6.98
C ALA A 29 8.26 30.24 -8.41
N GLN A 30 8.57 31.52 -8.57
CA GLN A 30 8.99 32.12 -9.85
C GLN A 30 10.48 31.90 -10.16
N ASP A 31 11.35 31.78 -9.14
CA ASP A 31 12.79 31.60 -9.35
C ASP A 31 13.16 30.16 -9.79
N ASP A 32 12.42 29.14 -9.36
CA ASP A 32 12.69 27.75 -9.69
C ASP A 32 12.42 27.36 -11.16
N PRO A 33 11.34 27.83 -11.82
CA PRO A 33 11.16 27.66 -13.25
C PRO A 33 12.28 28.30 -14.10
N LEU A 34 12.89 29.37 -13.62
CA LEU A 34 14.02 30.01 -14.29
C LEU A 34 15.27 29.13 -14.28
N LEU A 35 15.55 28.42 -13.18
CA LEU A 35 16.66 27.46 -13.14
C LEU A 35 16.41 26.24 -14.03
N PHE A 36 15.17 25.71 -14.06
CA PHE A 36 14.80 24.68 -15.01
C PHE A 36 14.98 25.12 -16.46
N LYS A 37 14.50 26.31 -16.79
CA LYS A 37 14.65 26.88 -18.14
C LYS A 37 16.09 27.18 -18.53
N GLN A 38 16.95 27.52 -17.55
CA GLN A 38 18.36 27.83 -17.79
C GLN A 38 19.26 26.58 -17.81
N ASP A 39 19.01 25.64 -16.88
CA ASP A 39 19.94 24.55 -16.61
C ASP A 39 19.51 23.21 -17.22
N ALA A 40 18.23 22.85 -17.16
CA ALA A 40 17.75 21.56 -17.61
C ALA A 40 17.05 21.62 -18.98
N TRP A 41 16.16 22.59 -19.18
CA TRP A 41 15.33 22.66 -20.38
C TRP A 41 16.11 22.71 -21.69
N PRO A 42 17.20 23.49 -21.85
CA PRO A 42 17.97 23.48 -23.09
C PRO A 42 18.52 22.09 -23.44
N LEU A 43 19.00 21.34 -22.45
CA LEU A 43 19.50 19.99 -22.65
C LEU A 43 18.37 19.02 -23.02
N LEU A 44 17.23 19.11 -22.33
CA LEU A 44 16.05 18.30 -22.62
C LEU A 44 15.49 18.57 -24.01
N GLN A 45 15.41 19.84 -24.40
CA GLN A 45 14.88 20.24 -25.70
C GLN A 45 15.70 19.68 -26.87
N VAL A 46 17.01 19.72 -26.74
CA VAL A 46 17.92 19.25 -27.80
C VAL A 46 18.00 17.72 -27.83
N HIS A 47 18.11 17.07 -26.66
CA HIS A 47 18.52 15.68 -26.58
C HIS A 47 17.38 14.69 -26.23
N CYS A 48 16.29 15.16 -25.58
CA CYS A 48 15.27 14.29 -25.00
C CYS A 48 13.87 14.45 -25.61
N VAL A 49 13.42 15.69 -25.88
CA VAL A 49 12.05 16.01 -26.32
C VAL A 49 11.71 15.38 -27.68
N ARG A 50 12.68 15.10 -28.53
CA ARG A 50 12.47 14.37 -29.80
C ARG A 50 11.76 13.02 -29.58
N CYS A 51 12.04 12.35 -28.46
CA CYS A 51 11.45 11.06 -28.09
C CYS A 51 10.50 11.14 -26.88
N HIS A 52 10.64 12.15 -26.02
CA HIS A 52 9.92 12.36 -24.78
C HIS A 52 9.26 13.76 -24.74
N GLY A 53 8.45 14.07 -25.74
CA GLY A 53 7.73 15.32 -25.89
C GLY A 53 6.34 15.13 -26.49
N ALA A 54 5.60 16.23 -26.71
CA ALA A 54 4.20 16.19 -27.12
C ALA A 54 3.90 15.34 -28.37
N LYS A 55 4.82 15.29 -29.35
CA LYS A 55 4.65 14.50 -30.59
C LYS A 55 4.98 13.01 -30.43
N LYS A 56 5.83 12.66 -29.47
CA LYS A 56 6.29 11.29 -29.24
C LYS A 56 6.59 11.12 -27.76
N GLN A 57 5.79 10.30 -27.10
CA GLN A 57 5.87 10.07 -25.66
C GLN A 57 6.38 8.65 -25.40
N LYS A 58 7.65 8.37 -25.76
CA LYS A 58 8.24 7.06 -25.45
C LYS A 58 8.13 6.80 -23.95
N MET A 59 7.65 5.63 -23.59
CA MET A 59 7.41 5.20 -22.21
C MET A 59 6.42 6.10 -21.43
N GLY A 60 5.54 6.83 -22.12
CA GLY A 60 4.56 7.72 -21.50
C GLY A 60 5.16 9.00 -20.91
N VAL A 61 6.41 9.35 -21.24
CA VAL A 61 7.10 10.52 -20.71
C VAL A 61 7.03 11.68 -21.69
N ASP A 62 6.54 12.84 -21.20
CA ASP A 62 6.53 14.11 -21.92
C ASP A 62 7.14 15.22 -21.05
N PHE A 63 8.40 15.53 -21.27
CA PHE A 63 9.09 16.62 -20.55
C PHE A 63 8.58 18.02 -20.92
N SER A 64 7.89 18.18 -22.04
CA SER A 64 7.36 19.49 -22.45
C SER A 64 6.20 19.99 -21.55
N THR A 65 5.56 19.09 -20.79
CA THR A 65 4.51 19.42 -19.82
C THR A 65 5.05 19.71 -18.43
N MET A 66 6.33 19.37 -18.16
CA MET A 66 6.95 19.47 -16.83
C MET A 66 7.77 20.76 -16.70
N THR A 67 7.11 21.92 -16.81
CA THR A 67 7.80 23.21 -16.96
C THR A 67 7.76 24.13 -15.73
N GLY A 68 7.01 23.78 -14.70
CA GLY A 68 6.88 24.55 -13.47
C GLY A 68 7.25 23.72 -12.24
N LEU A 69 7.58 24.37 -11.11
CA LEU A 69 8.00 23.72 -9.88
C LEU A 69 7.05 22.59 -9.46
N LEU A 70 5.77 22.87 -9.34
CA LEU A 70 4.79 21.87 -8.90
C LEU A 70 4.64 20.72 -9.90
N SER A 71 4.73 21.02 -11.21
CA SER A 71 4.69 19.99 -12.26
C SER A 71 5.95 19.13 -12.22
N ILE A 72 7.13 19.71 -12.00
CA ILE A 72 8.38 18.97 -11.85
C ILE A 72 8.32 18.07 -10.60
N LEU A 73 7.93 18.61 -9.45
CA LEU A 73 7.83 17.87 -8.21
C LEU A 73 6.76 16.77 -8.26
N GLY A 74 5.63 17.02 -8.94
CA GLY A 74 4.58 16.04 -9.16
C GLY A 74 5.00 14.83 -10.01
N HIS A 75 6.13 14.94 -10.73
CA HIS A 75 6.69 13.86 -11.56
C HIS A 75 8.09 13.41 -11.10
N ARG A 76 8.38 13.51 -9.80
CA ARG A 76 9.69 13.12 -9.22
C ARG A 76 10.12 11.71 -9.58
N ASP A 77 9.19 10.78 -9.65
CA ASP A 77 9.44 9.40 -10.06
C ASP A 77 9.95 9.30 -11.52
N VAL A 78 9.43 10.14 -12.41
CA VAL A 78 9.88 10.24 -13.81
C VAL A 78 11.30 10.80 -13.85
N TRP A 79 11.58 11.87 -13.10
CA TRP A 79 12.90 12.49 -13.03
C TRP A 79 13.97 11.56 -12.44
N ARG A 80 13.62 10.83 -11.38
CA ARG A 80 14.50 9.81 -10.79
C ARG A 80 14.84 8.73 -11.80
N ARG A 81 13.85 8.19 -12.51
CA ARG A 81 14.07 7.21 -13.58
C ARG A 81 14.90 7.78 -14.73
N ALA A 82 14.69 9.05 -15.08
CA ALA A 82 15.52 9.72 -16.09
C ALA A 82 16.98 9.82 -15.63
N ARG A 83 17.24 10.22 -14.36
CA ARG A 83 18.59 10.24 -13.79
C ARG A 83 19.23 8.85 -13.79
N GLU A 84 18.52 7.83 -13.34
CA GLU A 84 19.00 6.44 -13.36
C GLU A 84 19.35 5.96 -14.79
N ALA A 85 18.53 6.31 -15.77
CA ALA A 85 18.76 5.97 -17.16
C ALA A 85 19.96 6.74 -17.77
N LEU A 86 20.20 7.97 -17.34
CA LEU A 86 21.40 8.73 -17.68
C LEU A 86 22.65 8.12 -17.03
N GLU A 87 22.56 7.73 -15.77
CA GLU A 87 23.64 7.11 -15.00
C GLU A 87 24.01 5.73 -15.54
N SER A 88 23.02 4.92 -15.92
CA SER A 88 23.25 3.61 -16.54
C SER A 88 23.74 3.72 -18.00
N GLY A 89 23.60 4.89 -18.62
CA GLY A 89 23.92 5.10 -20.03
C GLY A 89 22.87 4.57 -21.00
N ASP A 90 21.68 4.23 -20.52
CA ASP A 90 20.56 3.81 -21.36
C ASP A 90 19.95 4.99 -22.13
N MET A 91 20.20 6.22 -21.66
CA MET A 91 19.72 7.47 -22.26
C MET A 91 20.87 8.48 -22.44
N PRO A 92 20.88 9.17 -23.58
CA PRO A 92 20.15 8.85 -24.81
C PRO A 92 20.61 7.53 -25.39
N PRO A 93 19.75 6.81 -26.16
CA PRO A 93 20.10 5.48 -26.69
C PRO A 93 21.22 5.53 -27.75
N ASP A 94 21.39 6.67 -28.39
CA ASP A 94 22.48 6.96 -29.31
C ASP A 94 23.08 8.33 -28.99
N PRO A 95 24.12 8.39 -28.13
CA PRO A 95 24.74 9.66 -27.73
C PRO A 95 25.43 10.38 -28.90
N GLU A 96 25.99 9.65 -29.87
CA GLU A 96 26.68 10.24 -31.02
C GLU A 96 25.71 10.96 -31.96
N GLU A 97 24.55 10.36 -32.21
CA GLU A 97 23.48 10.97 -33.02
C GLU A 97 22.93 12.25 -32.38
N THR A 98 22.92 12.32 -31.04
CA THR A 98 22.36 13.45 -30.30
C THR A 98 23.36 14.50 -29.87
N SER A 99 24.66 14.28 -30.10
CA SER A 99 25.75 15.14 -29.59
C SER A 99 25.73 15.35 -28.08
N PHE A 100 25.20 14.37 -27.31
CA PHE A 100 25.04 14.45 -25.86
C PHE A 100 26.36 14.10 -25.15
N THR A 101 27.00 15.07 -24.54
CA THR A 101 28.30 14.92 -23.91
C THR A 101 28.21 14.39 -22.47
N ASP A 102 29.32 13.87 -21.91
CA ASP A 102 29.38 13.51 -20.48
C ASP A 102 29.21 14.71 -19.56
N ALA A 103 29.59 15.93 -20.02
CA ALA A 103 29.33 17.17 -19.29
C ALA A 103 27.83 17.48 -19.22
N ASP A 104 27.09 17.32 -20.33
CA ASP A 104 25.63 17.50 -20.38
C ASP A 104 24.94 16.47 -19.50
N ARG A 105 25.39 15.22 -19.56
CA ARG A 105 24.91 14.13 -18.69
C ARG A 105 25.07 14.48 -17.23
N LYS A 106 26.27 14.89 -16.82
CA LYS A 106 26.56 15.26 -15.44
C LYS A 106 25.70 16.45 -15.01
N ARG A 107 25.59 17.49 -15.82
CA ARG A 107 24.81 18.69 -15.53
C ARG A 107 23.33 18.36 -15.31
N LEU A 108 22.74 17.52 -16.17
CA LEU A 108 21.34 17.14 -16.03
C LEU A 108 21.11 16.24 -14.81
N MET A 109 22.02 15.30 -14.54
CA MET A 109 21.95 14.44 -13.35
C MET A 109 22.09 15.25 -12.07
N ASP A 110 23.04 16.19 -12.01
CA ASP A 110 23.22 17.07 -10.86
C ASP A 110 21.98 17.95 -10.64
N TRP A 111 21.41 18.50 -11.70
CA TRP A 111 20.17 19.28 -11.60
C TRP A 111 19.00 18.44 -11.04
N VAL A 112 18.81 17.21 -11.52
CA VAL A 112 17.76 16.32 -11.00
C VAL A 112 17.99 16.04 -9.50
N ARG A 113 19.22 15.68 -9.12
CA ARG A 113 19.57 15.38 -7.73
C ARG A 113 19.34 16.60 -6.82
N ASP A 114 19.86 17.76 -7.23
CA ASP A 114 19.92 18.94 -6.35
C ASP A 114 18.61 19.71 -6.29
N ARG A 115 17.76 19.63 -7.36
CA ARG A 115 16.52 20.40 -7.47
C ARG A 115 15.24 19.57 -7.35
N VAL A 116 15.31 18.32 -7.79
CA VAL A 116 14.10 17.47 -7.81
C VAL A 116 14.12 16.44 -6.68
N GLU A 117 15.25 15.78 -6.45
CA GLU A 117 15.34 14.72 -5.43
C GLU A 117 15.67 15.27 -4.04
N THR A 118 16.38 16.39 -3.94
CA THR A 118 16.66 17.03 -2.65
C THR A 118 15.37 17.62 -2.05
N ILE A 119 15.08 17.24 -0.81
CA ILE A 119 13.92 17.70 -0.07
C ILE A 119 14.35 18.88 0.80
N ASP A 120 13.88 20.09 0.45
CA ASP A 120 13.99 21.24 1.35
C ASP A 120 12.96 21.11 2.49
N ARG A 121 13.42 20.66 3.65
CA ARG A 121 12.59 20.42 4.84
C ARG A 121 11.85 21.68 5.34
N ARG A 122 12.25 22.87 4.90
CA ARG A 122 11.63 24.15 5.28
C ARG A 122 10.59 24.61 4.28
N SER A 123 10.45 23.93 3.16
CA SER A 123 9.50 24.31 2.13
C SER A 123 8.05 24.19 2.63
N PRO A 124 7.23 25.24 2.49
CA PRO A 124 5.84 25.24 2.92
C PRO A 124 4.97 24.22 2.16
N ILE A 125 5.42 23.72 1.01
CA ILE A 125 4.68 22.70 0.24
C ILE A 125 4.46 21.41 1.04
N TYR A 126 5.33 21.09 1.99
CA TYR A 126 5.20 19.91 2.84
C TYR A 126 4.27 20.13 4.05
N LEU A 127 3.71 21.33 4.19
CA LEU A 127 2.65 21.61 5.15
C LEU A 127 1.28 21.13 4.63
N ASP A 128 1.13 20.91 3.33
CA ASP A 128 -0.07 20.30 2.75
C ASP A 128 -0.10 18.79 3.06
N PRO A 129 -1.12 18.29 3.79
CA PRO A 129 -1.28 16.86 4.08
C PRO A 129 -1.77 16.04 2.88
N GLY A 130 -1.94 16.67 1.72
CA GLY A 130 -2.51 16.09 0.53
C GLY A 130 -4.04 16.21 0.47
N PRO A 131 -4.65 15.75 -0.63
CA PRO A 131 -6.09 15.86 -0.84
C PRO A 131 -6.85 14.96 0.15
N PRO A 132 -8.00 15.43 0.66
CA PRO A 132 -8.92 14.57 1.38
C PRO A 132 -9.48 13.50 0.44
N VAL A 133 -9.76 12.33 0.98
CA VAL A 133 -10.32 11.21 0.22
C VAL A 133 -11.50 10.60 0.98
N LEU A 134 -12.61 10.46 0.28
CA LEU A 134 -13.76 9.72 0.79
C LEU A 134 -13.53 8.22 0.51
N ARG A 135 -13.42 7.43 1.57
CA ARG A 135 -13.12 5.99 1.49
C ARG A 135 -14.34 5.16 1.88
N GLN A 136 -14.78 4.33 0.95
CA GLN A 136 -15.71 3.25 1.25
C GLN A 136 -14.99 2.13 2.02
N LEU A 137 -15.68 1.44 2.91
CA LEU A 137 -15.16 0.23 3.54
C LEU A 137 -14.95 -0.84 2.46
N THR A 138 -13.75 -1.46 2.47
CA THR A 138 -13.52 -2.64 1.66
C THR A 138 -14.42 -3.80 2.15
N ARG A 139 -14.52 -4.86 1.36
CA ARG A 139 -15.24 -6.08 1.78
C ARG A 139 -14.76 -6.59 3.15
N VAL A 140 -13.46 -6.60 3.37
CA VAL A 140 -12.85 -7.08 4.63
C VAL A 140 -13.15 -6.10 5.77
N GLU A 141 -12.98 -4.80 5.55
CA GLU A 141 -13.27 -3.77 6.54
C GLU A 141 -14.76 -3.76 6.92
N TYR A 142 -15.67 -3.90 5.94
CA TYR A 142 -17.10 -4.02 6.18
C TYR A 142 -17.42 -5.24 7.05
N ASN A 143 -16.89 -6.42 6.68
CA ASN A 143 -17.11 -7.64 7.43
C ASN A 143 -16.62 -7.54 8.88
N ASN A 144 -15.38 -7.07 9.06
CA ASN A 144 -14.81 -6.91 10.39
C ASN A 144 -15.60 -5.88 11.23
N THR A 145 -16.03 -4.79 10.59
CA THR A 145 -16.85 -3.76 11.25
C THR A 145 -18.20 -4.32 11.71
N ILE A 146 -18.89 -5.09 10.88
CA ILE A 146 -20.16 -5.75 11.26
C ILE A 146 -19.94 -6.72 12.44
N VAL A 147 -18.90 -7.53 12.38
CA VAL A 147 -18.58 -8.51 13.42
C VAL A 147 -18.28 -7.81 14.74
N ASP A 148 -17.48 -6.75 14.75
CA ASP A 148 -17.10 -6.01 15.95
C ASP A 148 -18.26 -5.16 16.48
N LEU A 149 -19.05 -4.52 15.59
CA LEU A 149 -20.21 -3.72 15.96
C LEU A 149 -21.28 -4.56 16.66
N LEU A 150 -21.62 -5.70 16.06
CA LEU A 150 -22.66 -6.60 16.55
C LEU A 150 -22.13 -7.67 17.52
N ARG A 151 -20.81 -7.67 17.81
CA ARG A 151 -20.14 -8.63 18.70
C ARG A 151 -20.37 -10.09 18.27
N LEU A 152 -20.33 -10.34 16.96
CA LEU A 152 -20.56 -11.67 16.40
C LEU A 152 -19.26 -12.48 16.36
N ASP A 153 -19.37 -13.80 16.59
CA ASP A 153 -18.26 -14.72 16.47
C ASP A 153 -18.25 -15.32 15.05
N ARG A 154 -17.14 -15.16 14.29
CA ARG A 154 -16.87 -15.84 13.02
C ARG A 154 -18.00 -15.79 11.98
N PHE A 155 -18.68 -14.67 11.85
CA PHE A 155 -19.70 -14.47 10.83
C PHE A 155 -19.12 -13.74 9.63
N ASP A 156 -19.37 -14.22 8.41
CA ASP A 156 -19.00 -13.54 7.16
C ASP A 156 -20.23 -12.88 6.53
N ALA A 157 -20.55 -11.66 7.02
CA ALA A 157 -21.65 -10.85 6.54
C ALA A 157 -21.51 -10.52 5.05
N ALA A 158 -20.30 -10.25 4.60
CA ALA A 158 -20.05 -9.91 3.21
C ALA A 158 -20.38 -11.08 2.28
N SER A 159 -19.98 -12.29 2.63
CA SER A 159 -20.36 -13.49 1.85
C SER A 159 -21.86 -13.76 1.92
N ALA A 160 -22.51 -13.56 3.09
CA ALA A 160 -23.96 -13.74 3.23
C ALA A 160 -24.75 -12.78 2.35
N GLY A 161 -24.26 -11.55 2.14
CA GLY A 161 -24.85 -10.56 1.22
C GLY A 161 -24.41 -10.72 -0.24
N GLY A 162 -23.50 -11.65 -0.54
CA GLY A 162 -22.96 -11.82 -1.91
C GLY A 162 -22.03 -10.68 -2.34
N ILE A 163 -21.39 -10.00 -1.38
CA ILE A 163 -20.40 -8.95 -1.66
C ILE A 163 -19.09 -9.63 -2.07
N VAL A 164 -18.67 -9.38 -3.31
CA VAL A 164 -17.43 -9.88 -3.88
C VAL A 164 -16.43 -8.73 -3.93
N ASP A 165 -15.20 -8.98 -3.50
CA ASP A 165 -14.13 -7.99 -3.62
C ASP A 165 -13.60 -7.99 -5.06
N PRO A 166 -13.75 -6.88 -5.81
CA PRO A 166 -13.18 -6.76 -7.14
C PRO A 166 -11.65 -6.91 -7.14
N SER A 167 -10.97 -6.58 -6.04
CA SER A 167 -9.51 -6.66 -5.93
C SER A 167 -8.99 -8.10 -5.94
N ASN A 168 -9.81 -9.11 -5.67
CA ASN A 168 -9.45 -10.52 -5.92
C ASN A 168 -9.18 -10.81 -7.40
N PHE A 169 -9.55 -9.89 -8.31
CA PHE A 169 -9.37 -9.99 -9.75
C PHE A 169 -8.20 -9.15 -10.27
N VAL A 170 -7.07 -9.02 -9.56
CA VAL A 170 -5.86 -8.37 -10.12
C VAL A 170 -5.82 -6.86 -10.00
N SER A 171 -5.95 -6.37 -8.83
CA SER A 171 -5.49 -5.00 -8.60
C SER A 171 -3.97 -5.02 -8.37
N GLU A 172 -3.21 -4.28 -9.18
CA GLU A 172 -1.83 -3.91 -8.83
C GLU A 172 -1.81 -2.90 -7.67
N HIS A 173 -2.97 -2.62 -7.08
CA HIS A 173 -3.20 -1.59 -6.07
C HIS A 173 -3.91 -2.17 -4.85
N PHE A 174 -3.82 -1.48 -3.72
CA PHE A 174 -4.55 -1.82 -2.51
C PHE A 174 -6.07 -1.61 -2.71
N ALA A 175 -6.85 -2.55 -2.20
CA ALA A 175 -8.33 -2.49 -2.28
C ALA A 175 -8.92 -1.27 -1.57
N ASN A 176 -8.21 -0.72 -0.59
CA ASN A 176 -8.64 0.42 0.21
C ASN A 176 -8.31 1.79 -0.40
N LEU A 177 -7.81 1.85 -1.64
CA LEU A 177 -7.61 3.13 -2.34
C LEU A 177 -8.95 3.71 -2.77
N ALA A 178 -9.23 4.96 -2.38
CA ALA A 178 -10.49 5.63 -2.72
C ALA A 178 -10.78 5.66 -4.23
N ALA A 179 -9.74 5.86 -5.05
CA ALA A 179 -9.86 5.89 -6.52
C ALA A 179 -10.27 4.54 -7.15
N ALA A 180 -10.14 3.43 -6.41
CA ALA A 180 -10.50 2.09 -6.87
C ALA A 180 -11.91 1.66 -6.43
N GLN A 181 -12.63 2.51 -5.69
CA GLN A 181 -13.91 2.18 -5.08
C GLN A 181 -15.07 2.87 -5.81
N SER A 182 -16.19 2.15 -5.95
CA SER A 182 -17.45 2.67 -6.49
C SER A 182 -18.62 1.98 -5.82
N LEU A 183 -19.70 2.71 -5.62
CA LEU A 183 -20.96 2.21 -5.08
C LEU A 183 -22.03 2.31 -6.16
N ASP A 184 -22.60 1.18 -6.54
CA ASP A 184 -23.76 1.08 -7.42
C ASP A 184 -24.98 0.50 -6.68
N GLN A 185 -26.15 0.56 -7.31
CA GLN A 185 -27.39 0.05 -6.71
C GLN A 185 -27.29 -1.43 -6.33
N THR A 186 -26.67 -2.26 -7.16
CA THR A 186 -26.50 -3.69 -6.91
C THR A 186 -25.69 -3.94 -5.64
N LEU A 187 -24.66 -3.13 -5.41
CA LEU A 187 -23.82 -3.24 -4.21
C LEU A 187 -24.58 -2.77 -2.95
N VAL A 188 -25.43 -1.74 -3.06
CA VAL A 188 -26.31 -1.32 -1.95
C VAL A 188 -27.27 -2.44 -1.55
N GLU A 189 -27.91 -3.11 -2.53
CA GLU A 189 -28.79 -4.26 -2.27
C GLU A 189 -28.06 -5.41 -1.56
N LYS A 190 -26.79 -5.65 -1.93
CA LYS A 190 -25.93 -6.64 -1.26
C LYS A 190 -25.58 -6.25 0.16
N TYR A 191 -25.29 -4.97 0.42
CA TYR A 191 -25.05 -4.48 1.78
C TYR A 191 -26.31 -4.62 2.65
N LEU A 192 -27.47 -4.35 2.08
CA LEU A 192 -28.74 -4.54 2.78
C LEU A 192 -28.95 -6.01 3.17
N ALA A 193 -28.73 -6.93 2.22
CA ALA A 193 -28.81 -8.37 2.49
C ALA A 193 -27.79 -8.85 3.53
N ALA A 194 -26.57 -8.31 3.48
CA ALA A 194 -25.53 -8.61 4.46
C ALA A 194 -25.90 -8.12 5.87
N GLY A 195 -26.43 -6.90 5.98
CA GLY A 195 -26.91 -6.32 7.22
C GLY A 195 -28.09 -7.13 7.81
N ASP A 196 -29.07 -7.48 6.98
CA ASP A 196 -30.21 -8.32 7.40
C ASP A 196 -29.74 -9.68 7.92
N ALA A 197 -28.81 -10.35 7.23
CA ALA A 197 -28.24 -11.62 7.66
C ALA A 197 -27.47 -11.50 8.99
N ALA A 198 -26.74 -10.42 9.19
CA ALA A 198 -26.01 -10.16 10.44
C ALA A 198 -26.99 -9.91 11.62
N LEU A 199 -28.05 -9.12 11.39
CA LEU A 199 -29.10 -8.90 12.38
C LEU A 199 -29.87 -10.20 12.70
N ASP A 200 -30.09 -11.08 11.72
CA ASP A 200 -30.69 -12.39 11.95
C ASP A 200 -29.82 -13.25 12.90
N VAL A 201 -28.52 -13.27 12.69
CA VAL A 201 -27.60 -13.98 13.59
C VAL A 201 -27.64 -13.38 14.98
N LEU A 202 -27.58 -12.05 15.11
CA LEU A 202 -27.62 -11.35 16.40
C LEU A 202 -28.89 -11.69 17.18
N PHE A 203 -30.05 -11.47 16.58
CA PHE A 203 -31.34 -11.57 17.30
C PHE A 203 -31.83 -13.00 17.49
N ASN A 204 -31.55 -13.90 16.54
CA ASN A 204 -32.13 -15.24 16.54
C ASN A 204 -31.16 -16.35 16.98
N ARG A 205 -29.81 -16.12 16.90
CA ARG A 205 -28.83 -17.19 17.10
C ARG A 205 -27.73 -16.88 18.10
N ASN A 206 -27.55 -15.62 18.51
CA ASN A 206 -26.47 -15.22 19.43
C ASN A 206 -27.00 -14.44 20.63
N ALA A 207 -27.55 -15.16 21.60
CA ALA A 207 -28.12 -14.56 22.84
C ALA A 207 -27.08 -13.73 23.63
N LYS A 208 -25.79 -14.16 23.63
CA LYS A 208 -24.72 -13.44 24.33
C LYS A 208 -24.45 -12.08 23.68
N ALA A 209 -24.29 -12.04 22.36
CA ALA A 209 -24.07 -10.81 21.62
C ALA A 209 -25.28 -9.88 21.74
N ARG A 210 -26.48 -10.44 21.60
CA ARG A 210 -27.75 -9.69 21.80
C ARG A 210 -27.83 -9.05 23.16
N SER A 211 -27.63 -9.78 24.25
CA SER A 211 -27.65 -9.24 25.61
C SER A 211 -26.59 -8.16 25.84
N ALA A 212 -25.39 -8.30 25.21
CA ALA A 212 -24.33 -7.29 25.31
C ALA A 212 -24.65 -6.00 24.51
N LEU A 213 -25.40 -6.12 23.41
CA LEU A 213 -25.81 -4.99 22.59
C LEU A 213 -27.00 -4.25 23.18
N LEU A 214 -28.01 -5.00 23.64
CA LEU A 214 -29.21 -4.46 24.30
C LEU A 214 -28.88 -4.08 25.74
N SER A 215 -28.11 -3.00 25.91
CA SER A 215 -27.60 -2.53 27.21
C SER A 215 -28.70 -1.93 28.13
N ALA A 216 -29.91 -1.72 27.63
CA ALA A 216 -31.08 -1.25 28.37
C ALA A 216 -32.32 -2.04 27.93
N HIS A 217 -33.21 -2.28 28.86
CA HIS A 217 -34.51 -2.93 28.66
C HIS A 217 -35.61 -2.14 29.32
N PRO A 218 -36.83 -2.16 28.76
CA PRO A 218 -37.97 -1.56 29.43
C PRO A 218 -38.28 -2.30 30.73
N ASP A 219 -38.59 -1.53 31.79
CA ASP A 219 -39.00 -2.02 33.10
C ASP A 219 -40.03 -1.05 33.73
N ASN A 220 -40.31 -1.20 35.04
CA ASN A 220 -41.27 -0.33 35.74
C ASN A 220 -40.81 1.14 35.86
N GLN A 221 -39.52 1.44 35.60
CA GLN A 221 -38.92 2.77 35.71
C GLN A 221 -38.49 3.35 34.38
N THR A 222 -38.25 2.49 33.39
CA THR A 222 -37.72 2.85 32.08
C THR A 222 -38.73 2.52 30.99
N SER A 223 -39.22 3.53 30.28
CA SER A 223 -40.14 3.31 29.17
C SER A 223 -39.46 2.57 28.02
N PRO A 224 -40.22 1.87 27.15
CA PRO A 224 -39.65 1.26 25.93
C PRO A 224 -38.91 2.27 25.07
N HIS A 225 -39.40 3.49 24.92
CA HIS A 225 -38.76 4.57 24.17
C HIS A 225 -37.43 5.00 24.81
N ASP A 226 -37.36 5.17 26.13
CA ASP A 226 -36.13 5.56 26.83
C ASP A 226 -35.06 4.45 26.76
N ALA A 227 -35.48 3.20 26.94
CA ALA A 227 -34.59 2.04 26.75
C ALA A 227 -34.07 1.97 25.33
N ALA A 228 -34.91 2.19 24.31
CA ALA A 228 -34.52 2.24 22.92
C ALA A 228 -33.54 3.38 22.64
N ARG A 229 -33.73 4.56 23.19
CA ARG A 229 -32.83 5.71 23.09
C ARG A 229 -31.44 5.34 23.58
N VAL A 230 -31.27 4.69 24.70
CA VAL A 230 -29.97 4.26 25.23
C VAL A 230 -29.28 3.26 24.29
N VAL A 231 -30.04 2.26 23.83
CA VAL A 231 -29.49 1.23 22.93
C VAL A 231 -29.07 1.82 21.57
N LEU A 232 -29.95 2.62 20.96
CA LEU A 232 -29.74 3.20 19.63
C LEU A 232 -28.62 4.26 19.65
N THR A 233 -28.53 5.10 20.69
CA THR A 233 -27.42 6.06 20.85
C THR A 233 -26.07 5.34 20.85
N ARG A 234 -25.94 4.29 21.67
CA ARG A 234 -24.70 3.52 21.73
C ARG A 234 -24.38 2.80 20.40
N PHE A 235 -25.40 2.25 19.76
CA PHE A 235 -25.25 1.58 18.48
C PHE A 235 -24.82 2.56 17.38
N LEU A 236 -25.51 3.72 17.28
CA LEU A 236 -25.23 4.75 16.28
C LEU A 236 -23.82 5.33 16.44
N ARG A 237 -23.41 5.66 17.70
CA ARG A 237 -22.03 6.11 18.02
C ARG A 237 -20.96 5.17 17.47
N ARG A 238 -21.18 3.86 17.65
CA ARG A 238 -20.23 2.84 17.19
C ARG A 238 -20.31 2.59 15.70
N ALA A 239 -21.52 2.56 15.13
CA ALA A 239 -21.74 2.32 13.71
C ALA A 239 -21.14 3.43 12.84
N HIS A 240 -21.37 4.68 13.21
CA HIS A 240 -20.87 5.86 12.48
C HIS A 240 -19.47 6.29 12.91
N ARG A 241 -18.99 5.79 14.06
CA ARG A 241 -17.62 6.04 14.56
C ARG A 241 -17.33 7.52 14.84
N GLN A 242 -18.39 8.31 15.06
CA GLN A 242 -18.37 9.74 15.35
C GLN A 242 -19.44 10.09 16.39
N GLN A 243 -19.46 11.33 16.86
CA GLN A 243 -20.51 11.78 17.77
C GLN A 243 -21.90 11.58 17.16
N VAL A 244 -22.88 11.28 18.02
CA VAL A 244 -24.24 10.98 17.56
C VAL A 244 -24.96 12.25 17.15
N ASP A 245 -25.49 12.27 15.94
CA ASP A 245 -26.41 13.30 15.48
C ASP A 245 -27.78 13.10 16.14
N GLY A 246 -28.32 14.16 16.77
CA GLY A 246 -29.57 14.11 17.45
C GLY A 246 -30.77 13.89 16.52
N ASP A 247 -30.77 14.51 15.37
CA ASP A 247 -31.84 14.38 14.36
C ASP A 247 -31.91 12.95 13.81
N GLU A 248 -30.77 12.35 13.51
CA GLU A 248 -30.71 10.96 13.05
C GLU A 248 -31.15 9.98 14.14
N LEU A 249 -30.77 10.20 15.40
CA LEU A 249 -31.24 9.39 16.52
C LEU A 249 -32.76 9.47 16.66
N ASP A 250 -33.34 10.64 16.51
CA ASP A 250 -34.79 10.85 16.61
C ASP A 250 -35.56 10.19 15.45
N GLU A 251 -34.96 10.15 14.22
CA GLU A 251 -35.50 9.36 13.11
C GLU A 251 -35.52 7.85 13.42
N LEU A 252 -34.45 7.31 13.99
CA LEU A 252 -34.39 5.89 14.37
C LEU A 252 -35.39 5.57 15.50
N LEU A 253 -35.57 6.47 16.44
CA LEU A 253 -36.59 6.35 17.49
C LEU A 253 -38.01 6.41 16.90
N GLY A 254 -38.23 7.22 15.87
CA GLY A 254 -39.48 7.24 15.11
C GLY A 254 -39.81 5.87 14.49
N ILE A 255 -38.81 5.22 13.86
CA ILE A 255 -38.96 3.86 13.32
C ILE A 255 -39.29 2.85 14.44
N PHE A 256 -38.63 2.95 15.58
CA PHE A 256 -38.88 2.11 16.73
C PHE A 256 -40.32 2.29 17.27
N ASP A 257 -40.77 3.53 17.45
CA ASP A 257 -42.09 3.86 17.94
C ASP A 257 -43.22 3.42 16.98
N ASP A 258 -43.00 3.55 15.67
CA ASP A 258 -43.91 3.08 14.64
C ASP A 258 -44.05 1.55 14.68
N ALA A 259 -42.94 0.83 14.82
CA ALA A 259 -42.93 -0.62 14.94
C ALA A 259 -43.68 -1.08 16.22
N THR A 260 -43.43 -0.41 17.34
CA THR A 260 -44.10 -0.71 18.61
C THR A 260 -45.60 -0.41 18.55
N ARG A 261 -46.03 0.68 17.92
CA ARG A 261 -47.44 0.99 17.66
C ARG A 261 -48.12 -0.03 16.74
N ALA A 262 -47.36 -0.63 15.82
CA ALA A 262 -47.84 -1.72 14.98
C ALA A 262 -47.94 -3.07 15.72
N GLY A 263 -47.53 -3.16 16.98
CA GLY A 263 -47.61 -4.36 17.79
C GLY A 263 -46.33 -5.17 17.93
N ASP A 264 -45.21 -4.67 17.44
CA ASP A 264 -43.91 -5.34 17.66
C ASP A 264 -43.47 -5.23 19.11
N GLY A 265 -42.83 -6.27 19.62
CA GLY A 265 -42.13 -6.22 20.89
C GLY A 265 -40.84 -5.38 20.81
N PHE A 266 -40.22 -5.12 21.97
CA PHE A 266 -39.04 -4.25 22.09
C PHE A 266 -37.88 -4.68 21.13
N GLU A 267 -37.45 -5.95 21.18
CA GLU A 267 -36.32 -6.43 20.36
C GLU A 267 -36.61 -6.37 18.86
N PRO A 268 -37.76 -6.84 18.33
CA PRO A 268 -38.09 -6.66 16.90
C PRO A 268 -38.14 -5.19 16.45
N ALA A 269 -38.64 -4.27 17.31
CA ALA A 269 -38.68 -2.84 17.00
C ALA A 269 -37.25 -2.24 16.95
N ILE A 270 -36.35 -2.58 17.89
CA ILE A 270 -34.93 -2.20 17.86
C ILE A 270 -34.26 -2.73 16.60
N ARG A 271 -34.49 -3.98 16.22
CA ARG A 271 -33.93 -4.56 14.97
C ARG A 271 -34.31 -3.74 13.75
N LYS A 272 -35.60 -3.33 13.66
CA LYS A 272 -36.09 -2.49 12.56
C LYS A 272 -35.38 -1.14 12.50
N ALA A 273 -35.17 -0.50 13.67
CA ALA A 273 -34.46 0.77 13.76
C ALA A 273 -32.96 0.67 13.43
N MET A 274 -32.31 -0.45 13.73
CA MET A 274 -30.88 -0.67 13.41
C MET A 274 -30.63 -0.89 11.92
N ARG A 275 -31.60 -1.43 11.19
CA ARG A 275 -31.44 -1.88 9.80
C ARG A 275 -30.95 -0.77 8.85
N PRO A 276 -31.55 0.44 8.79
CA PRO A 276 -31.11 1.51 7.88
C PRO A 276 -29.69 1.99 8.17
N VAL A 277 -29.24 1.94 9.42
CA VAL A 277 -27.89 2.37 9.82
C VAL A 277 -26.81 1.54 9.10
N LEU A 278 -27.01 0.23 8.92
CA LEU A 278 -26.04 -0.68 8.33
C LEU A 278 -25.83 -0.48 6.81
N VAL A 279 -26.63 0.38 6.18
CA VAL A 279 -26.51 0.75 4.76
C VAL A 279 -26.37 2.26 4.57
N SER A 280 -26.28 3.02 5.66
CA SER A 280 -26.10 4.46 5.61
C SER A 280 -24.72 4.83 5.05
N ALA A 281 -24.60 6.02 4.47
CA ALA A 281 -23.32 6.54 4.00
C ALA A 281 -22.31 6.64 5.16
N ALA A 282 -22.74 7.08 6.34
CA ALA A 282 -21.90 7.20 7.53
C ALA A 282 -21.36 5.85 8.02
N PHE A 283 -22.10 4.74 7.77
CA PHE A 283 -21.60 3.40 8.04
C PHE A 283 -20.67 2.87 6.97
N LEU A 284 -21.05 3.01 5.68
CA LEU A 284 -20.32 2.42 4.56
C LEU A 284 -19.03 3.17 4.19
N TYR A 285 -18.93 4.45 4.58
CA TYR A 285 -17.76 5.29 4.29
C TYR A 285 -17.06 5.73 5.57
N ARG A 286 -15.79 6.02 5.45
CA ARG A 286 -14.99 6.68 6.49
C ARG A 286 -15.06 8.18 6.21
N ILE A 287 -16.03 8.83 6.82
CA ILE A 287 -16.28 10.26 6.64
C ILE A 287 -15.40 11.03 7.63
N GLU A 288 -14.72 12.04 7.12
CA GLU A 288 -14.01 13.07 7.88
C GLU A 288 -14.62 14.41 7.54
N GLU A 289 -15.01 15.19 8.53
CA GLU A 289 -15.80 16.40 8.33
C GLU A 289 -14.92 17.60 7.95
N ASP A 290 -15.39 18.38 6.97
CA ASP A 290 -14.76 19.64 6.63
C ASP A 290 -15.00 20.66 7.75
N ARG A 291 -14.00 21.52 7.98
CA ARG A 291 -14.05 22.63 8.93
C ARG A 291 -14.14 23.95 8.19
N PRO A 292 -15.34 24.54 8.05
CA PRO A 292 -15.54 25.77 7.28
C PRO A 292 -14.66 26.94 7.75
N ASP A 293 -14.35 26.99 9.03
CA ASP A 293 -13.51 28.01 9.66
C ASP A 293 -12.01 27.87 9.32
N ALA A 294 -11.56 26.70 8.90
CA ALA A 294 -10.17 26.49 8.52
C ALA A 294 -9.83 27.00 7.11
N GLY A 295 -10.83 27.29 6.28
CA GLY A 295 -10.59 27.72 4.90
C GLY A 295 -9.79 26.70 4.10
N SER A 296 -8.65 27.12 3.54
CA SER A 296 -7.70 26.26 2.82
C SER A 296 -6.59 25.69 3.71
N ASP A 297 -6.53 26.09 4.98
CA ASP A 297 -5.45 25.68 5.87
C ASP A 297 -5.58 24.23 6.31
N ALA A 298 -4.45 23.57 6.51
CA ALA A 298 -4.41 22.25 7.06
C ALA A 298 -4.64 22.26 8.59
N TYR A 299 -5.52 21.40 9.07
CA TYR A 299 -5.83 21.25 10.50
C TYR A 299 -5.66 19.80 10.96
N LYS A 300 -5.46 19.62 12.25
CA LYS A 300 -5.43 18.28 12.84
C LYS A 300 -6.81 17.62 12.73
N VAL A 301 -6.83 16.34 12.38
CA VAL A 301 -8.04 15.53 12.52
C VAL A 301 -8.46 15.50 13.99
N ASN A 302 -9.77 15.37 14.27
CA ASN A 302 -10.25 15.21 15.64
C ASN A 302 -9.93 13.79 16.16
N ASP A 303 -10.14 13.55 17.44
CA ASP A 303 -9.77 12.28 18.06
C ASP A 303 -10.66 11.10 17.60
N ASP A 304 -11.91 11.34 17.18
CA ASP A 304 -12.75 10.32 16.55
C ASP A 304 -12.20 9.92 15.18
N GLU A 305 -11.89 10.90 14.33
CA GLU A 305 -11.28 10.68 13.03
C GLU A 305 -9.92 9.96 13.16
N LEU A 306 -9.12 10.34 14.18
CA LEU A 306 -7.84 9.70 14.47
C LEU A 306 -8.03 8.24 14.93
N ALA A 307 -9.01 7.95 15.78
CA ALA A 307 -9.34 6.60 16.20
C ALA A 307 -9.74 5.72 15.00
N VAL A 308 -10.54 6.27 14.08
CA VAL A 308 -10.94 5.60 12.83
C VAL A 308 -9.73 5.37 11.93
N ARG A 309 -8.89 6.37 11.70
CA ARG A 309 -7.66 6.21 10.89
C ARG A 309 -6.78 5.09 11.46
N LEU A 310 -6.55 5.11 12.77
CA LEU A 310 -5.67 4.17 13.47
C LEU A 310 -6.22 2.73 13.42
N SER A 311 -7.49 2.53 13.77
CA SER A 311 -8.09 1.20 13.84
C SER A 311 -8.23 0.55 12.46
N TYR A 312 -8.68 1.29 11.43
CA TYR A 312 -8.78 0.75 10.09
C TYR A 312 -7.42 0.52 9.43
N PHE A 313 -6.42 1.33 9.74
CA PHE A 313 -5.06 1.09 9.27
C PHE A 313 -4.50 -0.22 9.82
N LEU A 314 -4.61 -0.45 11.13
CA LEU A 314 -3.89 -1.52 11.81
C LEU A 314 -4.74 -2.80 12.00
N TRP A 315 -6.06 -2.68 12.13
CA TRP A 315 -6.99 -3.80 12.35
C TRP A 315 -7.94 -4.07 11.19
N SER A 316 -8.03 -3.14 10.21
CA SER A 316 -9.06 -3.16 9.16
C SER A 316 -10.46 -3.32 9.76
N SER A 317 -10.72 -2.66 10.88
CA SER A 317 -12.00 -2.67 11.60
C SER A 317 -12.23 -1.36 12.36
N MET A 318 -13.42 -1.22 12.94
CA MET A 318 -13.81 -0.05 13.74
C MET A 318 -12.98 0.09 15.03
N PRO A 319 -12.94 1.30 15.63
CA PRO A 319 -12.33 1.51 16.95
C PRO A 319 -12.97 0.64 18.03
N ASP A 320 -12.16 0.18 18.98
CA ASP A 320 -12.65 -0.50 20.18
C ASP A 320 -13.09 0.50 21.28
N ASP A 321 -13.65 -0.03 22.38
CA ASP A 321 -14.18 0.78 23.46
C ASP A 321 -13.10 1.68 24.12
N GLU A 322 -11.81 1.25 24.11
CA GLU A 322 -10.71 2.06 24.65
C GLU A 322 -10.37 3.25 23.73
N LEU A 323 -10.32 3.03 22.41
CA LEU A 323 -10.11 4.10 21.46
C LEU A 323 -11.25 5.12 21.49
N PHE A 324 -12.51 4.65 21.58
CA PHE A 324 -13.65 5.55 21.74
C PHE A 324 -13.58 6.36 23.05
N ALA A 325 -13.23 5.73 24.17
CA ALA A 325 -13.11 6.45 25.44
C ALA A 325 -11.98 7.51 25.43
N LEU A 326 -10.87 7.24 24.76
CA LEU A 326 -9.80 8.21 24.59
C LEU A 326 -10.19 9.36 23.67
N ALA A 327 -10.95 9.06 22.60
CA ALA A 327 -11.47 10.08 21.69
C ALA A 327 -12.51 10.97 22.39
N ASP A 328 -13.47 10.39 23.10
CA ASP A 328 -14.49 11.13 23.88
C ASP A 328 -13.86 12.02 24.95
N ALA A 329 -12.70 11.63 25.49
CA ALA A 329 -11.93 12.43 26.46
C ALA A 329 -11.00 13.48 25.81
N GLY A 330 -10.89 13.56 24.47
CA GLY A 330 -10.00 14.46 23.75
C GLY A 330 -8.51 14.18 24.05
N ARG A 331 -8.13 12.91 24.28
CA ARG A 331 -6.78 12.52 24.74
C ARG A 331 -5.99 11.70 23.72
N LEU A 332 -6.65 11.15 22.70
CA LEU A 332 -6.01 10.22 21.78
C LEU A 332 -4.87 10.88 20.99
N SER A 333 -5.01 12.15 20.62
CA SER A 333 -4.02 12.91 19.87
C SER A 333 -2.81 13.39 20.71
N GLN A 334 -2.76 13.10 22.02
CA GLN A 334 -1.58 13.36 22.86
C GLN A 334 -0.47 12.38 22.47
N PRO A 335 0.79 12.83 22.24
CA PRO A 335 1.84 11.99 21.67
C PRO A 335 2.16 10.72 22.45
N ASP A 336 2.21 10.80 23.77
CA ASP A 336 2.46 9.67 24.67
C ASP A 336 1.30 8.66 24.70
N VAL A 337 0.05 9.16 24.67
CA VAL A 337 -1.15 8.34 24.59
C VAL A 337 -1.20 7.64 23.23
N LEU A 338 -0.95 8.36 22.15
CA LEU A 338 -0.95 7.80 20.80
C LEU A 338 0.14 6.72 20.63
N ASP A 339 1.35 6.96 21.15
CA ASP A 339 2.42 5.95 21.19
C ASP A 339 2.02 4.69 21.97
N ALA A 340 1.36 4.85 23.12
CA ALA A 340 0.86 3.72 23.90
C ALA A 340 -0.21 2.94 23.13
N GLN A 341 -1.12 3.62 22.42
CA GLN A 341 -2.16 2.98 21.62
C GLN A 341 -1.57 2.26 20.40
N ILE A 342 -0.57 2.82 19.70
CA ILE A 342 0.13 2.13 18.61
C ILE A 342 0.70 0.80 19.12
N LYS A 343 1.39 0.79 20.25
CA LYS A 343 1.97 -0.42 20.85
C LYS A 343 0.90 -1.44 21.22
N ARG A 344 -0.19 -0.99 21.87
CA ARG A 344 -1.32 -1.85 22.25
C ARG A 344 -1.96 -2.50 21.03
N ILE A 345 -2.25 -1.70 20.01
CA ILE A 345 -2.90 -2.14 18.77
C ILE A 345 -2.03 -3.14 18.02
N LEU A 346 -0.73 -2.90 17.91
CA LEU A 346 0.20 -3.84 17.28
C LEU A 346 0.35 -5.16 18.03
N ALA A 347 0.19 -5.18 19.34
CA ALA A 347 0.21 -6.38 20.16
C ALA A 347 -1.11 -7.18 20.09
N ASP A 348 -2.21 -6.56 19.68
CA ASP A 348 -3.52 -7.21 19.54
C ASP A 348 -3.52 -8.22 18.37
N PRO A 349 -4.12 -9.42 18.52
CA PRO A 349 -4.25 -10.39 17.44
C PRO A 349 -4.90 -9.85 16.16
N ARG A 350 -5.79 -8.86 16.25
CA ARG A 350 -6.42 -8.19 15.11
C ARG A 350 -5.41 -7.48 14.19
N ALA A 351 -4.22 -7.11 14.70
CA ALA A 351 -3.16 -6.50 13.90
C ALA A 351 -2.61 -7.44 12.80
N ARG A 352 -2.96 -8.74 12.84
CA ARG A 352 -2.75 -9.63 11.72
C ARG A 352 -3.41 -9.13 10.42
N ALA A 353 -4.39 -8.25 10.51
CA ALA A 353 -4.97 -7.55 9.36
C ALA A 353 -3.95 -6.84 8.48
N LEU A 354 -2.83 -6.34 9.05
CA LEU A 354 -1.72 -5.80 8.24
C LEU A 354 -1.09 -6.87 7.34
N THR A 355 -0.93 -8.09 7.85
CA THR A 355 -0.43 -9.21 7.05
C THR A 355 -1.42 -9.60 5.96
N ASP A 356 -2.69 -9.79 6.32
CA ASP A 356 -3.70 -10.34 5.44
C ASP A 356 -4.15 -9.35 4.36
N ASN A 357 -4.09 -8.03 4.64
CA ASN A 357 -4.54 -6.99 3.72
C ASN A 357 -3.38 -6.20 3.08
N PHE A 358 -2.45 -5.65 3.88
CA PHE A 358 -1.32 -4.89 3.35
C PHE A 358 -0.29 -5.80 2.69
N ALA A 359 0.32 -6.73 3.46
CA ALA A 359 1.42 -7.54 2.94
C ALA A 359 0.97 -8.45 1.79
N ALA A 360 -0.20 -9.09 1.90
CA ALA A 360 -0.74 -9.95 0.84
C ALA A 360 -0.96 -9.18 -0.48
N SER A 361 -1.45 -7.93 -0.40
CA SER A 361 -1.65 -7.08 -1.57
C SER A 361 -0.33 -6.56 -2.13
N TRP A 362 0.54 -6.00 -1.27
CA TRP A 362 1.86 -5.49 -1.68
C TRP A 362 2.71 -6.55 -2.36
N LEU A 363 2.81 -7.74 -1.75
CA LEU A 363 3.58 -8.87 -2.28
C LEU A 363 2.87 -9.62 -3.42
N ARG A 364 1.62 -9.24 -3.75
CA ARG A 364 0.78 -9.83 -4.81
C ARG A 364 0.50 -11.30 -4.60
N LEU A 365 0.30 -11.74 -3.36
CA LEU A 365 0.11 -13.15 -3.03
C LEU A 365 -1.14 -13.77 -3.66
N ALA A 366 -2.14 -12.98 -4.04
CA ALA A 366 -3.32 -13.43 -4.78
C ALA A 366 -2.97 -14.05 -6.16
N MET A 367 -1.79 -13.74 -6.73
CA MET A 367 -1.31 -14.38 -7.96
C MET A 367 -1.16 -15.91 -7.81
N MET A 368 -0.96 -16.41 -6.59
CA MET A 368 -0.96 -17.86 -6.29
C MET A 368 -2.32 -18.55 -6.58
N ASN A 369 -3.39 -17.79 -6.81
CA ASN A 369 -4.70 -18.34 -7.18
C ASN A 369 -4.90 -18.47 -8.70
N ARG A 370 -3.91 -18.04 -9.50
CA ARG A 370 -3.96 -18.01 -10.97
C ARG A 370 -3.20 -19.17 -11.60
N ALA A 371 -2.90 -19.04 -12.90
CA ALA A 371 -2.11 -20.02 -13.62
C ALA A 371 -0.72 -20.19 -12.99
N LEU A 372 -0.61 -21.18 -12.12
CA LEU A 372 0.62 -21.62 -11.50
C LEU A 372 1.31 -22.65 -12.38
N PRO A 373 2.59 -22.98 -12.08
CA PRO A 373 3.25 -24.12 -12.68
C PRO A 373 2.41 -25.38 -12.61
N SER A 374 2.35 -26.12 -13.72
CA SER A 374 1.51 -27.34 -13.83
C SER A 374 2.09 -28.46 -12.97
N GLN A 375 1.22 -29.18 -12.28
CA GLN A 375 1.63 -30.37 -11.52
C GLN A 375 2.11 -31.50 -12.45
N ASP A 376 1.68 -31.55 -13.71
CA ASP A 376 2.18 -32.51 -14.68
C ASP A 376 3.67 -32.31 -14.99
N VAL A 377 4.14 -31.05 -14.96
CA VAL A 377 5.56 -30.69 -15.17
C VAL A 377 6.33 -30.68 -13.85
N PHE A 378 5.68 -30.24 -12.76
CA PHE A 378 6.24 -30.13 -11.43
C PHE A 378 5.44 -30.96 -10.42
N PRO A 379 5.63 -32.31 -10.40
CA PRO A 379 4.80 -33.23 -9.61
C PRO A 379 4.80 -32.94 -8.09
N ALA A 380 5.88 -32.35 -7.56
CA ALA A 380 5.97 -31.95 -6.17
C ALA A 380 4.97 -30.84 -5.78
N LEU A 381 4.46 -30.07 -6.73
CA LEU A 381 3.59 -28.91 -6.47
C LEU A 381 2.14 -29.34 -6.19
N THR A 382 1.96 -30.10 -5.14
CA THR A 382 0.64 -30.57 -4.64
C THR A 382 -0.22 -29.39 -4.16
N ARG A 383 -1.51 -29.63 -3.91
CA ARG A 383 -2.42 -28.63 -3.33
C ARG A 383 -1.94 -28.23 -1.92
N SER A 384 -1.57 -29.22 -1.09
CA SER A 384 -1.09 -28.98 0.29
C SER A 384 0.22 -28.19 0.30
N LEU A 385 1.15 -28.48 -0.63
CA LEU A 385 2.38 -27.70 -0.77
C LEU A 385 2.09 -26.26 -1.18
N LYS A 386 1.18 -26.02 -2.14
CA LYS A 386 0.73 -24.66 -2.52
C LYS A 386 0.13 -23.90 -1.34
N ASP A 387 -0.64 -24.59 -0.50
CA ASP A 387 -1.24 -23.98 0.70
C ASP A 387 -0.18 -23.64 1.76
N ALA A 388 0.84 -24.48 1.94
CA ALA A 388 1.98 -24.20 2.80
C ALA A 388 2.82 -23.03 2.27
N MET A 389 3.14 -23.02 0.96
CA MET A 389 3.84 -21.92 0.30
C MET A 389 3.11 -20.58 0.45
N ARG A 390 1.78 -20.59 0.44
CA ARG A 390 0.98 -19.37 0.62
C ARG A 390 1.04 -18.82 2.04
N GLN A 391 1.13 -19.71 3.03
CA GLN A 391 1.23 -19.35 4.43
C GLN A 391 2.63 -18.81 4.80
N GLU A 392 3.68 -19.25 4.12
CA GLU A 392 5.07 -18.88 4.43
C GLU A 392 5.28 -17.35 4.46
N PRO A 393 5.04 -16.57 3.37
CA PRO A 393 5.26 -15.12 3.39
C PRO A 393 4.32 -14.39 4.35
N ALA A 394 3.10 -14.90 4.56
CA ALA A 394 2.16 -14.32 5.51
C ALA A 394 2.65 -14.46 6.96
N LEU A 395 3.09 -15.66 7.35
CA LEU A 395 3.65 -15.91 8.69
C LEU A 395 4.98 -15.17 8.89
N PHE A 396 5.78 -15.07 7.84
CA PHE A 396 7.03 -14.34 7.88
C PHE A 396 6.79 -12.85 8.15
N PHE A 397 5.85 -12.22 7.43
CA PHE A 397 5.51 -10.83 7.66
C PHE A 397 4.86 -10.61 9.04
N ASP A 398 3.96 -11.50 9.48
CA ASP A 398 3.36 -11.42 10.81
C ASP A 398 4.42 -11.53 11.92
N ASN A 399 5.46 -12.33 11.72
CA ASN A 399 6.59 -12.41 12.65
C ASN A 399 7.41 -11.12 12.74
N LEU A 400 7.58 -10.38 11.62
CA LEU A 400 8.23 -9.05 11.67
C LEU A 400 7.49 -8.11 12.62
N ARG A 401 6.15 -8.11 12.54
CA ARG A 401 5.28 -7.33 13.42
C ARG A 401 5.34 -7.83 14.87
N ALA A 402 5.18 -9.13 15.08
CA ALA A 402 5.02 -9.72 16.41
C ALA A 402 6.31 -9.68 17.25
N GLU A 403 7.47 -9.85 16.61
CA GLU A 403 8.78 -9.81 17.26
C GLU A 403 9.51 -8.46 17.07
N ASP A 404 8.85 -7.46 16.48
CA ASP A 404 9.40 -6.14 16.16
C ASP A 404 10.77 -6.23 15.46
N ARG A 405 10.83 -7.05 14.42
CA ARG A 405 12.08 -7.30 13.69
C ARG A 405 12.37 -6.20 12.66
N SER A 406 13.59 -6.25 12.12
CA SER A 406 14.00 -5.38 11.02
C SER A 406 13.20 -5.68 9.74
N ILE A 407 12.72 -4.66 9.04
CA ILE A 407 12.12 -4.81 7.72
C ILE A 407 13.12 -5.30 6.66
N LEU A 408 14.42 -5.24 6.94
CA LEU A 408 15.47 -5.78 6.07
C LEU A 408 15.47 -7.32 6.05
N ASP A 409 14.87 -7.99 7.04
CA ASP A 409 14.66 -9.44 7.02
C ASP A 409 13.86 -9.88 5.75
N LEU A 410 13.06 -8.98 5.16
CA LEU A 410 12.38 -9.23 3.88
C LEU A 410 13.34 -9.45 2.71
N LEU A 411 14.52 -8.83 2.76
CA LEU A 411 15.57 -9.03 1.74
C LEU A 411 16.40 -10.28 2.01
N ASP A 412 16.79 -10.47 3.28
CA ASP A 412 17.56 -11.61 3.72
C ASP A 412 17.34 -11.90 5.20
N ALA A 413 17.14 -13.18 5.55
CA ALA A 413 16.91 -13.61 6.91
C ALA A 413 17.46 -15.03 7.11
N ASP A 414 17.87 -15.32 8.34
CA ASP A 414 18.36 -16.63 8.78
C ASP A 414 17.24 -17.58 9.26
N TYR A 415 15.98 -17.29 8.88
CA TYR A 415 14.82 -18.08 9.23
C TYR A 415 13.74 -18.00 8.15
N THR A 416 12.82 -18.97 8.19
CA THR A 416 11.56 -18.97 7.46
C THR A 416 10.46 -19.67 8.26
N PHE A 417 9.30 -19.88 7.66
CA PHE A 417 8.20 -20.65 8.21
C PHE A 417 7.89 -21.82 7.29
N ALA A 418 7.89 -23.04 7.83
CA ALA A 418 7.59 -24.25 7.07
C ALA A 418 6.89 -25.30 7.93
N ASN A 419 6.06 -26.12 7.29
CA ASN A 419 5.62 -27.41 7.80
C ASN A 419 6.54 -28.52 7.23
N GLU A 420 6.31 -29.78 7.58
CA GLU A 420 7.10 -30.91 7.11
C GLU A 420 7.19 -31.00 5.58
N GLU A 421 6.06 -30.77 4.86
CA GLU A 421 6.00 -30.88 3.41
C GLU A 421 6.84 -29.80 2.73
N LEU A 422 6.69 -28.54 3.17
CA LEU A 422 7.44 -27.41 2.63
C LEU A 422 8.94 -27.51 2.98
N ALA A 423 9.26 -27.92 4.21
CA ALA A 423 10.65 -28.12 4.63
C ALA A 423 11.33 -29.22 3.80
N ARG A 424 10.65 -30.35 3.57
CA ARG A 424 11.14 -31.41 2.69
C ARG A 424 11.36 -30.94 1.27
N PHE A 425 10.42 -30.14 0.74
CA PHE A 425 10.54 -29.51 -0.58
C PHE A 425 11.75 -28.57 -0.68
N TYR A 426 12.10 -27.88 0.42
CA TYR A 426 13.27 -27.00 0.51
C TYR A 426 14.57 -27.75 0.84
N GLY A 427 14.52 -29.04 1.16
CA GLY A 427 15.65 -29.80 1.61
C GLY A 427 16.07 -29.51 3.06
N ILE A 428 15.19 -28.95 3.89
CA ILE A 428 15.45 -28.58 5.28
C ILE A 428 15.06 -29.76 6.17
N PRO A 429 16.01 -30.35 6.91
CA PRO A 429 15.75 -31.49 7.82
C PRO A 429 15.14 -31.05 9.14
N GLY A 430 14.59 -32.02 9.89
CA GLY A 430 14.19 -31.83 11.30
C GLY A 430 12.84 -31.17 11.52
N VAL A 431 12.10 -30.82 10.46
CA VAL A 431 10.74 -30.29 10.56
C VAL A 431 9.73 -31.42 10.40
N SER A 432 8.76 -31.53 11.32
CA SER A 432 7.75 -32.58 11.30
C SER A 432 6.34 -32.05 11.53
N GLY A 433 5.37 -32.75 10.94
CA GLY A 433 3.94 -32.47 11.07
C GLY A 433 3.39 -31.39 10.14
N PRO A 434 2.06 -31.25 10.09
CA PRO A 434 1.37 -30.38 9.12
C PRO A 434 1.36 -28.88 9.51
N LYS A 435 1.72 -28.57 10.76
CA LYS A 435 1.65 -27.19 11.28
C LYS A 435 2.88 -26.40 10.84
N MET A 436 2.65 -25.19 10.34
CA MET A 436 3.72 -24.24 10.04
C MET A 436 4.44 -23.83 11.33
N GLN A 437 5.76 -23.81 11.30
CA GLN A 437 6.62 -23.40 12.42
C GLN A 437 7.80 -22.58 11.93
N LYS A 438 8.37 -21.75 12.81
CA LYS A 438 9.59 -20.98 12.51
C LYS A 438 10.78 -21.93 12.44
N VAL A 439 11.55 -21.84 11.36
CA VAL A 439 12.67 -22.74 11.05
C VAL A 439 13.91 -21.90 10.78
N ALA A 440 15.00 -22.21 11.47
CA ALA A 440 16.30 -21.60 11.20
C ALA A 440 16.86 -22.07 9.86
N LEU A 441 17.46 -21.16 9.14
CA LEU A 441 18.08 -21.43 7.85
C LEU A 441 19.60 -21.37 7.95
N SER A 442 20.26 -22.31 7.29
CA SER A 442 21.69 -22.19 7.00
C SER A 442 21.92 -21.87 5.52
N PRO A 443 23.07 -21.29 5.15
CA PRO A 443 23.35 -20.88 3.77
C PRO A 443 23.22 -21.99 2.74
N GLN A 444 23.46 -23.24 3.12
CA GLN A 444 23.34 -24.41 2.24
C GLN A 444 21.94 -24.64 1.65
N PHE A 445 20.89 -24.08 2.27
CA PHE A 445 19.53 -24.21 1.75
C PHE A 445 19.20 -23.17 0.69
N HIS A 446 20.08 -22.17 0.49
CA HIS A 446 19.90 -21.08 -0.49
C HIS A 446 18.56 -20.35 -0.33
N ARG A 447 18.07 -20.23 0.92
CA ARG A 447 16.80 -19.57 1.27
C ARG A 447 17.09 -18.31 2.09
N GLY A 448 16.06 -17.72 2.59
CA GLY A 448 16.12 -16.49 3.40
C GLY A 448 15.55 -15.28 2.67
N GLY A 449 14.69 -14.53 3.38
CA GLY A 449 13.93 -13.44 2.81
C GLY A 449 12.95 -13.87 1.71
N LEU A 450 12.30 -12.91 1.08
CA LEU A 450 11.24 -13.13 0.09
C LEU A 450 11.73 -13.88 -1.16
N LEU A 451 12.96 -13.62 -1.60
CA LEU A 451 13.51 -14.18 -2.85
C LEU A 451 13.63 -15.71 -2.83
N GLY A 452 13.80 -16.30 -1.62
CA GLY A 452 13.90 -17.74 -1.44
C GLY A 452 12.57 -18.46 -1.24
N MET A 453 11.45 -17.75 -1.16
CA MET A 453 10.14 -18.34 -0.88
C MET A 453 9.50 -18.96 -2.12
N GLY A 454 9.05 -20.22 -1.97
CA GLY A 454 8.41 -20.97 -3.05
C GLY A 454 7.17 -20.28 -3.63
N CYS A 455 6.42 -19.58 -2.79
CA CYS A 455 5.29 -18.76 -3.23
C CYS A 455 5.70 -17.73 -4.30
N ILE A 456 6.73 -16.92 -4.01
CA ILE A 456 7.21 -15.86 -4.92
C ILE A 456 7.75 -16.45 -6.22
N LEU A 457 8.52 -17.53 -6.10
CA LEU A 457 9.13 -18.20 -7.25
C LEU A 457 8.09 -18.86 -8.16
N ALA A 458 7.09 -19.53 -7.59
CA ALA A 458 6.03 -20.20 -8.34
C ALA A 458 5.10 -19.19 -9.04
N MET A 459 4.64 -18.15 -8.33
CA MET A 459 3.73 -17.17 -8.91
C MET A 459 4.38 -16.28 -10.00
N THR A 460 5.70 -16.24 -10.06
CA THR A 460 6.49 -15.53 -11.08
C THR A 460 7.06 -16.46 -12.15
N SER A 461 6.55 -17.68 -12.25
CA SER A 461 6.93 -18.67 -13.25
C SER A 461 5.83 -18.87 -14.30
N HIS A 462 6.16 -19.57 -15.38
CA HIS A 462 5.20 -20.04 -16.38
C HIS A 462 4.65 -21.42 -15.98
N THR A 463 3.64 -21.91 -16.68
CA THR A 463 3.02 -23.22 -16.36
C THR A 463 3.98 -24.38 -16.53
N ASP A 464 4.97 -24.27 -17.42
CA ASP A 464 5.90 -25.34 -17.82
C ASP A 464 7.39 -25.02 -17.54
N ARG A 465 7.73 -23.82 -17.12
CA ARG A 465 9.13 -23.38 -16.94
C ARG A 465 9.23 -22.14 -16.05
N THR A 466 10.47 -21.76 -15.76
CA THR A 466 10.79 -20.45 -15.15
C THR A 466 10.48 -19.30 -16.11
N LYS A 467 10.29 -18.10 -15.55
CA LYS A 467 10.07 -16.86 -16.30
C LYS A 467 10.94 -15.74 -15.73
N PRO A 468 12.25 -15.70 -16.09
CA PRO A 468 13.21 -14.72 -15.56
C PRO A 468 12.70 -13.27 -15.63
N THR A 469 12.12 -12.88 -16.75
CA THR A 469 11.54 -11.55 -16.92
C THR A 469 10.44 -11.23 -15.89
N ALA A 470 9.60 -12.21 -15.53
CA ALA A 470 8.57 -12.00 -14.50
C ALA A 470 9.18 -11.89 -13.10
N ARG A 471 10.20 -12.72 -12.79
CA ARG A 471 10.95 -12.66 -11.53
C ARG A 471 11.64 -11.30 -11.38
N GLY A 472 12.37 -10.86 -12.43
CA GLY A 472 13.03 -9.56 -12.43
C GLY A 472 12.05 -8.37 -12.37
N LYS A 473 10.92 -8.44 -13.09
CA LYS A 473 9.86 -7.44 -13.00
C LYS A 473 9.31 -7.35 -11.57
N TRP A 474 9.04 -8.49 -10.92
CA TRP A 474 8.54 -8.50 -9.55
C TRP A 474 9.51 -7.84 -8.57
N ILE A 475 10.82 -8.08 -8.70
CA ILE A 475 11.86 -7.44 -7.86
C ILE A 475 11.84 -5.92 -8.06
N LEU A 476 11.84 -5.45 -9.31
CA LEU A 476 11.82 -4.00 -9.59
C LEU A 476 10.55 -3.34 -9.07
N ASP A 477 9.42 -3.97 -9.26
CA ASP A 477 8.10 -3.42 -8.94
C ASP A 477 7.80 -3.50 -7.43
N VAL A 478 7.88 -4.72 -6.87
CA VAL A 478 7.46 -4.98 -5.49
C VAL A 478 8.53 -4.60 -4.47
N LEU A 479 9.80 -4.91 -4.72
CA LEU A 479 10.87 -4.62 -3.75
C LEU A 479 11.44 -3.21 -3.94
N LEU A 480 11.74 -2.82 -5.18
CA LEU A 480 12.46 -1.58 -5.45
C LEU A 480 11.56 -0.39 -5.81
N GLY A 481 10.25 -0.61 -6.03
CA GLY A 481 9.30 0.47 -6.35
C GLY A 481 9.60 1.19 -7.68
N THR A 482 10.26 0.50 -8.63
CA THR A 482 10.61 1.02 -9.95
C THR A 482 10.03 0.13 -11.05
N PRO A 483 8.68 0.06 -11.15
CA PRO A 483 8.05 -0.80 -12.14
C PRO A 483 8.51 -0.42 -13.55
N PRO A 484 8.87 -1.40 -14.39
CA PRO A 484 9.06 -1.12 -15.80
C PRO A 484 7.74 -0.70 -16.43
N PRO A 485 7.77 0.14 -17.47
CA PRO A 485 6.55 0.55 -18.17
C PRO A 485 5.84 -0.67 -18.75
N PRO A 486 4.52 -0.55 -19.03
CA PRO A 486 3.77 -1.60 -19.70
C PRO A 486 4.46 -2.01 -21.02
N PRO A 487 4.53 -3.32 -21.34
CA PRO A 487 5.12 -3.76 -22.59
C PRO A 487 4.29 -3.24 -23.77
N PRO A 488 4.92 -2.96 -24.93
CA PRO A 488 4.20 -2.64 -26.15
C PRO A 488 3.20 -3.75 -26.51
N ALA A 489 2.13 -3.41 -27.22
CA ALA A 489 1.05 -4.35 -27.56
C ALA A 489 1.54 -5.61 -28.33
N ASN A 490 2.66 -5.51 -29.04
CA ASN A 490 3.30 -6.59 -29.80
C ASN A 490 4.46 -7.29 -29.07
N ALA A 491 4.71 -6.99 -27.82
CA ALA A 491 5.86 -7.49 -27.05
C ALA A 491 5.88 -9.03 -26.85
N GLY A 492 4.75 -9.69 -27.03
CA GLY A 492 4.64 -11.16 -26.94
C GLY A 492 5.10 -11.92 -28.20
N ASN A 493 5.26 -11.23 -29.31
CA ASN A 493 5.68 -11.84 -30.56
C ASN A 493 7.22 -11.88 -30.58
N PHE A 494 7.80 -13.04 -30.20
CA PHE A 494 9.20 -13.29 -30.50
C PHE A 494 9.34 -13.27 -32.02
N ALA A 495 10.13 -12.33 -32.55
CA ALA A 495 10.47 -12.32 -33.98
C ALA A 495 11.00 -13.71 -34.37
N ALA A 496 10.46 -14.28 -35.43
CA ALA A 496 11.05 -15.48 -36.00
C ALA A 496 12.52 -15.17 -36.30
N PRO A 497 13.46 -16.09 -36.00
CA PRO A 497 14.85 -15.87 -36.34
C PRO A 497 14.94 -15.55 -37.85
N ASN A 498 15.70 -14.52 -38.21
CA ASN A 498 16.02 -14.28 -39.61
C ASN A 498 16.46 -15.62 -40.22
N ASN A 499 15.98 -15.95 -41.39
CA ASN A 499 16.09 -17.27 -42.04
C ASN A 499 17.53 -17.84 -42.17
N HIS A 500 18.57 -17.17 -41.62
CA HIS A 500 19.97 -17.57 -41.64
C HIS A 500 20.63 -17.70 -40.26
N ALA A 501 19.92 -17.44 -39.16
CA ALA A 501 20.45 -17.60 -37.79
C ALA A 501 20.14 -19.01 -37.25
N ALA A 502 21.12 -19.65 -36.61
CA ALA A 502 20.89 -20.90 -35.89
C ALA A 502 19.79 -20.71 -34.83
N PRO A 503 18.89 -21.66 -34.63
CA PRO A 503 17.84 -21.54 -33.60
C PRO A 503 18.49 -21.40 -32.23
N PRO A 504 17.88 -20.58 -31.31
CA PRO A 504 18.42 -20.38 -29.97
C PRO A 504 18.47 -21.71 -29.22
N LYS A 505 19.60 -21.99 -28.57
CA LYS A 505 19.89 -23.26 -27.89
C LYS A 505 19.19 -23.40 -26.55
N ASN A 506 18.80 -22.26 -25.96
CA ASN A 506 18.13 -22.19 -24.66
C ASN A 506 17.24 -20.94 -24.54
N PHE A 507 16.49 -20.85 -23.45
CA PHE A 507 15.56 -19.74 -23.23
C PHE A 507 16.27 -18.39 -23.05
N ARG A 508 17.48 -18.37 -22.45
CA ARG A 508 18.30 -17.16 -22.30
C ARG A 508 18.73 -16.58 -23.63
N GLU A 509 19.21 -17.44 -24.57
CA GLU A 509 19.55 -17.01 -25.94
C GLU A 509 18.31 -16.47 -26.67
N LYS A 510 17.16 -17.09 -26.46
CA LYS A 510 15.87 -16.62 -27.02
C LYS A 510 15.49 -15.23 -26.49
N LEU A 511 15.66 -14.98 -25.20
CA LEU A 511 15.47 -13.65 -24.61
C LEU A 511 16.49 -12.64 -25.10
N ALA A 512 17.76 -13.03 -25.26
CA ALA A 512 18.81 -12.17 -25.77
C ALA A 512 18.51 -11.73 -27.21
N LEU A 513 17.97 -12.62 -28.06
CA LEU A 513 17.51 -12.27 -29.41
C LEU A 513 16.36 -11.27 -29.37
N HIS A 514 15.39 -11.46 -28.49
CA HIS A 514 14.30 -10.49 -28.30
C HIS A 514 14.82 -9.13 -27.79
N ALA A 515 15.76 -9.15 -26.86
CA ALA A 515 16.41 -7.97 -26.33
C ALA A 515 17.42 -7.29 -27.28
N SER A 516 17.67 -7.86 -28.46
CA SER A 516 18.50 -7.22 -29.49
C SER A 516 17.81 -6.06 -30.20
N ASP A 517 16.45 -6.02 -30.16
CA ASP A 517 15.71 -4.85 -30.62
C ASP A 517 15.87 -3.69 -29.61
N ALA A 518 16.25 -2.51 -30.10
CA ALA A 518 16.52 -1.34 -29.25
C ALA A 518 15.34 -0.92 -28.39
N SER A 519 14.10 -1.15 -28.85
CA SER A 519 12.88 -0.84 -28.10
C SER A 519 12.63 -1.80 -26.93
N CYS A 520 13.10 -3.05 -27.04
CA CYS A 520 12.99 -4.09 -26.02
C CYS A 520 14.20 -4.07 -25.07
N ALA A 521 15.39 -3.75 -25.60
CA ALA A 521 16.65 -3.73 -24.85
C ALA A 521 16.61 -2.84 -23.60
N ALA A 522 15.99 -1.66 -23.69
CA ALA A 522 15.95 -0.69 -22.59
C ALA A 522 15.31 -1.25 -21.30
N CYS A 523 14.28 -2.10 -21.43
CA CYS A 523 13.64 -2.76 -20.29
C CYS A 523 14.36 -4.05 -19.90
N HIS A 524 14.68 -4.91 -20.89
CA HIS A 524 15.25 -6.24 -20.64
C HIS A 524 16.63 -6.20 -19.99
N LYS A 525 17.49 -5.21 -20.31
CA LYS A 525 18.79 -5.01 -19.64
C LYS A 525 18.67 -4.76 -18.13
N ARG A 526 17.56 -4.24 -17.66
CA ARG A 526 17.31 -3.98 -16.23
C ARG A 526 16.56 -5.13 -15.55
N ILE A 527 15.64 -5.78 -16.26
CA ILE A 527 14.74 -6.80 -15.73
C ILE A 527 15.42 -8.17 -15.69
N ASP A 528 15.93 -8.63 -16.85
CA ASP A 528 16.36 -10.02 -17.03
C ASP A 528 17.53 -10.43 -16.13
N PRO A 529 18.56 -9.59 -15.88
CA PRO A 529 19.67 -9.93 -15.00
C PRO A 529 19.21 -10.31 -13.58
N LEU A 530 18.21 -9.62 -13.04
CA LEU A 530 17.65 -9.89 -11.71
C LEU A 530 16.93 -11.25 -11.68
N GLY A 531 16.24 -11.58 -12.76
CA GLY A 531 15.54 -12.85 -12.89
C GLY A 531 16.47 -14.03 -13.14
N PHE A 532 17.53 -13.84 -13.93
CA PHE A 532 18.52 -14.89 -14.20
C PHE A 532 19.24 -15.34 -12.93
N ALA A 533 19.50 -14.46 -11.98
CA ALA A 533 20.09 -14.82 -10.70
C ALA A 533 19.24 -15.82 -9.89
N LEU A 534 17.96 -15.96 -10.22
CA LEU A 534 17.02 -16.88 -9.56
C LEU A 534 16.80 -18.20 -10.35
N GLU A 535 17.56 -18.47 -11.41
CA GLU A 535 17.35 -19.65 -12.26
C GLU A 535 17.78 -20.97 -11.61
N ASN A 536 18.53 -20.93 -10.50
CA ASN A 536 18.72 -22.10 -9.64
C ASN A 536 17.41 -22.58 -8.99
N TYR A 537 16.36 -21.79 -8.96
CA TYR A 537 15.04 -22.25 -8.58
C TYR A 537 14.24 -22.59 -9.85
N ASP A 538 13.72 -23.80 -9.90
CA ASP A 538 12.84 -24.23 -10.98
C ASP A 538 11.49 -23.47 -11.00
N GLY A 539 10.57 -23.87 -11.86
CA GLY A 539 9.26 -23.23 -11.97
C GLY A 539 8.40 -23.37 -10.70
N ALA A 540 8.58 -24.40 -9.92
CA ALA A 540 7.88 -24.60 -8.63
C ALA A 540 8.63 -23.99 -7.45
N GLY A 541 9.87 -23.52 -7.64
CA GLY A 541 10.73 -22.99 -6.59
C GLY A 541 11.63 -24.02 -5.90
N ALA A 542 11.79 -25.22 -6.44
CA ALA A 542 12.79 -26.18 -5.97
C ALA A 542 14.20 -25.77 -6.44
N TRP A 543 15.22 -26.03 -5.61
CA TRP A 543 16.60 -25.76 -5.98
C TRP A 543 17.10 -26.76 -7.02
N ARG A 544 17.87 -26.28 -8.00
CA ARG A 544 18.54 -27.08 -9.03
C ARG A 544 19.91 -26.51 -9.38
N ASP A 545 20.91 -27.37 -9.57
CA ASP A 545 22.24 -26.98 -10.04
C ASP A 545 22.38 -27.14 -11.56
N SER A 546 21.48 -27.91 -12.19
CA SER A 546 21.47 -28.14 -13.62
C SER A 546 20.07 -28.03 -14.22
N ASP A 547 20.00 -27.64 -15.49
CA ASP A 547 18.79 -27.59 -16.32
C ASP A 547 19.07 -28.30 -17.64
N ALA A 548 18.23 -29.30 -18.00
CA ALA A 548 18.42 -30.14 -19.19
C ALA A 548 19.86 -30.71 -19.32
N GLY A 549 20.46 -31.12 -18.21
CA GLY A 549 21.80 -31.71 -18.16
C GLY A 549 22.97 -30.73 -18.28
N LYS A 550 22.71 -29.43 -18.25
CA LYS A 550 23.75 -28.37 -18.26
C LYS A 550 23.71 -27.61 -16.93
N PRO A 551 24.86 -27.10 -16.43
CA PRO A 551 24.88 -26.19 -15.30
C PRO A 551 23.95 -25.00 -15.53
N VAL A 552 23.26 -24.57 -14.47
CA VAL A 552 22.37 -23.40 -14.53
C VAL A 552 23.20 -22.15 -14.77
N ASP A 553 22.85 -21.37 -15.79
CA ASP A 553 23.41 -20.04 -16.01
C ASP A 553 22.61 -19.01 -15.20
N ASN A 554 23.12 -18.69 -14.02
CA ASN A 554 22.51 -17.79 -13.03
C ASN A 554 23.23 -16.43 -12.92
N VAL A 555 24.05 -16.07 -13.94
CA VAL A 555 24.80 -14.83 -13.94
C VAL A 555 23.89 -13.66 -14.35
N GLY A 556 23.85 -12.62 -13.53
CA GLY A 556 23.22 -11.33 -13.82
C GLY A 556 24.25 -10.24 -14.04
N ARG A 557 23.99 -9.34 -15.00
CA ARG A 557 24.82 -8.15 -15.25
C ARG A 557 23.93 -6.95 -15.48
N LEU A 558 23.87 -6.05 -14.51
CA LEU A 558 23.14 -4.78 -14.64
C LEU A 558 23.93 -3.79 -15.50
N PRO A 559 23.27 -2.85 -16.19
CA PRO A 559 23.95 -1.79 -16.93
C PRO A 559 24.96 -1.06 -16.04
N ARG A 560 26.21 -0.89 -16.51
CA ARG A 560 27.34 -0.29 -15.75
C ARG A 560 27.56 -0.85 -14.34
N GLY A 561 26.88 -1.94 -13.99
CA GLY A 561 27.00 -2.59 -12.69
C GLY A 561 27.99 -3.73 -12.67
N LYS A 562 28.24 -4.23 -11.46
CA LYS A 562 28.99 -5.47 -11.27
C LYS A 562 28.20 -6.65 -11.84
N GLU A 563 28.92 -7.63 -12.31
CA GLU A 563 28.39 -8.96 -12.53
C GLU A 563 28.13 -9.62 -11.17
N PHE A 564 27.03 -10.29 -11.02
CA PHE A 564 26.65 -11.01 -9.80
C PHE A 564 26.11 -12.40 -10.17
N GLN A 565 26.20 -13.33 -9.25
CA GLN A 565 25.86 -14.72 -9.52
C GLN A 565 24.89 -15.26 -8.45
N GLY A 566 23.82 -15.89 -8.92
CA GLY A 566 22.85 -16.59 -8.09
C GLY A 566 22.10 -15.66 -7.12
N VAL A 567 21.29 -16.27 -6.27
CA VAL A 567 20.47 -15.55 -5.29
C VAL A 567 21.31 -14.78 -4.28
N GLU A 568 22.46 -15.29 -3.86
CA GLU A 568 23.33 -14.61 -2.89
C GLU A 568 23.92 -13.33 -3.47
N GLY A 569 24.39 -13.38 -4.74
CA GLY A 569 24.83 -12.17 -5.44
C GLY A 569 23.70 -11.16 -5.63
N LEU A 570 22.48 -11.63 -5.89
CA LEU A 570 21.31 -10.78 -6.00
C LEU A 570 20.95 -10.11 -4.65
N LYS A 571 20.99 -10.85 -3.54
CA LYS A 571 20.79 -10.29 -2.20
C LYS A 571 21.79 -9.16 -1.92
N GLN A 572 23.08 -9.34 -2.27
CA GLN A 572 24.08 -8.27 -2.14
C GLN A 572 23.72 -7.03 -2.96
N VAL A 573 23.28 -7.18 -4.21
CA VAL A 573 22.79 -6.06 -5.04
C VAL A 573 21.61 -5.35 -4.39
N LEU A 574 20.70 -6.08 -3.77
CA LEU A 574 19.56 -5.47 -3.06
C LEU A 574 19.97 -4.77 -1.77
N HIS A 575 20.96 -5.29 -1.04
CA HIS A 575 21.53 -4.61 0.12
C HIS A 575 22.28 -3.33 -0.26
N GLU A 576 23.00 -3.30 -1.38
CA GLU A 576 23.58 -2.06 -1.93
C GLU A 576 22.48 -1.02 -2.27
N ARG A 577 21.25 -1.47 -2.55
CA ARG A 577 20.07 -0.65 -2.84
C ARG A 577 19.06 -0.60 -1.68
N GLN A 578 19.47 -0.93 -0.46
CA GLN A 578 18.57 -1.01 0.69
C GLN A 578 17.79 0.29 0.94
N GLU A 579 18.39 1.44 0.67
CA GLU A 579 17.69 2.73 0.83
C GLU A 579 16.49 2.85 -0.12
N GLN A 580 16.64 2.39 -1.36
CA GLN A 580 15.54 2.35 -2.33
C GLN A 580 14.44 1.38 -1.88
N PHE A 581 14.82 0.20 -1.37
CA PHE A 581 13.90 -0.76 -0.80
C PHE A 581 13.11 -0.18 0.39
N ILE A 582 13.82 0.41 1.36
CA ILE A 582 13.21 1.01 2.56
C ILE A 582 12.24 2.13 2.17
N ARG A 583 12.65 3.02 1.27
CA ARG A 583 11.79 4.08 0.76
C ARG A 583 10.53 3.51 0.10
N ASN A 584 10.65 2.44 -0.66
CA ASN A 584 9.49 1.77 -1.25
C ASN A 584 8.57 1.17 -0.18
N VAL A 585 9.10 0.46 0.82
CA VAL A 585 8.29 -0.08 1.95
C VAL A 585 7.52 1.03 2.65
N VAL A 586 8.19 2.16 2.95
CA VAL A 586 7.55 3.34 3.56
C VAL A 586 6.45 3.90 2.65
N THR A 587 6.73 4.05 1.36
CA THR A 587 5.76 4.55 0.36
C THR A 587 4.53 3.65 0.28
N GLN A 588 4.71 2.32 0.21
CA GLN A 588 3.60 1.36 0.17
C GLN A 588 2.78 1.40 1.48
N MET A 589 3.44 1.44 2.63
CA MET A 589 2.77 1.49 3.93
C MET A 589 1.97 2.79 4.11
N MET A 590 2.53 3.93 3.73
CA MET A 590 1.82 5.22 3.75
C MET A 590 0.65 5.23 2.75
N THR A 591 0.84 4.71 1.54
CA THR A 591 -0.23 4.58 0.54
C THR A 591 -1.41 3.77 1.08
N TYR A 592 -1.13 2.65 1.73
CA TYR A 592 -2.14 1.81 2.38
C TYR A 592 -2.82 2.54 3.55
N ALA A 593 -2.05 3.16 4.45
CA ALA A 593 -2.57 3.86 5.62
C ALA A 593 -3.48 5.04 5.25
N LEU A 594 -3.05 5.84 4.25
CA LEU A 594 -3.78 7.03 3.79
C LEU A 594 -4.93 6.70 2.83
N GLY A 595 -4.92 5.50 2.21
CA GLY A 595 -5.94 5.09 1.23
C GLY A 595 -5.93 5.90 -0.06
N ARG A 596 -4.79 6.48 -0.41
CA ARG A 596 -4.56 7.24 -1.64
C ARG A 596 -3.12 7.09 -2.12
N GLN A 597 -2.89 7.33 -3.39
CA GLN A 597 -1.54 7.46 -3.91
C GLN A 597 -0.84 8.66 -3.25
N LEU A 598 0.45 8.49 -2.96
CA LEU A 598 1.25 9.59 -2.41
C LEU A 598 1.48 10.67 -3.48
N GLN A 599 1.58 11.89 -3.01
CA GLN A 599 1.92 13.06 -3.80
C GLN A 599 3.29 13.60 -3.37
N TYR A 600 3.83 14.56 -4.12
CA TYR A 600 5.10 15.21 -3.77
C TYR A 600 5.07 15.89 -2.38
N THR A 601 3.90 16.29 -1.89
CA THR A 601 3.72 16.84 -0.53
C THR A 601 3.99 15.83 0.57
N ASP A 602 3.90 14.52 0.27
CA ASP A 602 4.17 13.45 1.21
C ASP A 602 5.67 13.08 1.29
N ASP A 603 6.50 13.57 0.37
CA ASP A 603 7.92 13.17 0.25
C ASP A 603 8.75 13.47 1.50
N LEU A 604 8.44 14.56 2.21
CA LEU A 604 9.11 14.87 3.48
C LEU A 604 8.77 13.84 4.56
N ALA A 605 7.49 13.45 4.65
CA ALA A 605 7.09 12.42 5.61
C ALA A 605 7.76 11.07 5.30
N VAL A 606 7.85 10.70 4.02
CA VAL A 606 8.59 9.50 3.59
C VAL A 606 10.07 9.60 4.00
N ALA A 607 10.72 10.74 3.78
CA ALA A 607 12.12 10.93 4.14
C ALA A 607 12.35 10.87 5.65
N ASP A 608 11.47 11.50 6.43
CA ASP A 608 11.56 11.49 7.90
C ASP A 608 11.42 10.07 8.48
N ILE A 609 10.52 9.27 7.92
CA ILE A 609 10.34 7.86 8.31
C ILE A 609 11.57 7.03 7.93
N VAL A 610 12.11 7.20 6.73
CA VAL A 610 13.35 6.53 6.29
C VAL A 610 14.51 6.87 7.23
N ASP A 611 14.66 8.14 7.59
CA ASP A 611 15.70 8.58 8.52
C ASP A 611 15.50 8.02 9.94
N ALA A 612 14.25 7.90 10.40
CA ALA A 612 13.93 7.28 11.69
C ALA A 612 14.27 5.78 11.68
N LEU A 613 13.91 5.07 10.62
CA LEU A 613 14.23 3.66 10.44
C LEU A 613 15.74 3.40 10.45
N LYS A 614 16.54 4.25 9.78
CA LYS A 614 18.02 4.16 9.79
C LYS A 614 18.61 4.28 11.19
N ARG A 615 17.99 5.05 12.08
CA ARG A 615 18.46 5.26 13.47
C ARG A 615 18.03 4.17 14.44
N ASP A 616 17.05 3.33 14.07
CA ASP A 616 16.44 2.32 14.94
C ASP A 616 16.45 0.93 14.30
N ASP A 617 17.57 0.56 13.70
CA ASP A 617 17.82 -0.77 13.11
C ASP A 617 16.68 -1.28 12.22
N TYR A 618 15.97 -0.36 11.56
CA TYR A 618 14.87 -0.63 10.63
C TYR A 618 13.71 -1.42 11.25
N ARG A 619 13.41 -1.22 12.53
CA ARG A 619 12.34 -1.93 13.25
C ARG A 619 10.97 -1.67 12.67
N PHE A 620 10.15 -2.72 12.69
CA PHE A 620 8.77 -2.65 12.17
C PHE A 620 7.92 -1.62 12.94
N SER A 621 8.05 -1.56 14.27
CA SER A 621 7.32 -0.59 15.11
C SER A 621 7.66 0.86 14.75
N THR A 622 8.92 1.15 14.40
CA THR A 622 9.36 2.48 13.95
C THR A 622 8.74 2.86 12.60
N LEU A 623 8.57 1.91 11.68
CA LEU A 623 7.82 2.13 10.45
C LEU A 623 6.38 2.56 10.75
N ILE A 624 5.66 1.79 11.55
CA ILE A 624 4.24 2.07 11.88
C ILE A 624 4.11 3.39 12.64
N ARG A 625 4.96 3.60 13.66
CA ARG A 625 4.98 4.85 14.42
C ARG A 625 5.22 6.05 13.51
N GLY A 626 6.19 5.94 12.61
CA GLY A 626 6.52 6.99 11.65
C GLY A 626 5.34 7.34 10.75
N VAL A 627 4.61 6.35 10.26
CA VAL A 627 3.40 6.56 9.45
C VAL A 627 2.31 7.26 10.27
N VAL A 628 1.99 6.76 11.47
CA VAL A 628 0.91 7.34 12.32
C VAL A 628 1.25 8.76 12.79
N MET A 629 2.52 9.03 13.11
CA MET A 629 2.96 10.36 13.55
C MET A 629 3.21 11.33 12.39
N SER A 630 3.07 10.90 11.16
CA SER A 630 3.30 11.75 9.98
C SER A 630 2.21 12.81 9.81
N ARG A 631 2.59 13.94 9.23
CA ARG A 631 1.64 15.02 8.95
C ARG A 631 0.45 14.56 8.06
N PRO A 632 0.64 13.80 6.96
CA PRO A 632 -0.48 13.30 6.15
C PRO A 632 -1.46 12.42 6.93
N PHE A 633 -1.00 11.75 8.01
CA PHE A 633 -1.86 10.91 8.84
C PHE A 633 -2.59 11.69 9.94
N LEU A 634 -1.97 12.73 10.49
CA LEU A 634 -2.51 13.52 11.62
C LEU A 634 -3.28 14.76 11.20
N TYR A 635 -3.13 15.18 9.95
CA TYR A 635 -3.74 16.41 9.44
C TYR A 635 -4.56 16.14 8.18
N ARG A 636 -5.48 17.05 7.91
CA ARG A 636 -6.22 17.14 6.65
C ARG A 636 -6.46 18.61 6.28
N ARG A 637 -6.97 18.85 5.10
CA ARG A 637 -7.56 20.13 4.66
C ARG A 637 -8.98 19.88 4.17
N ASN A 638 -9.75 20.95 4.00
CA ASN A 638 -11.07 20.85 3.39
C ASN A 638 -10.98 20.35 1.93
N GLY A 639 -12.06 19.69 1.45
CA GLY A 639 -12.19 19.13 0.12
C GLY A 639 -12.44 20.15 -0.98
#